data_f1a8406f3b83c66d3d340d9921cecf31
#
_entry.id   f1a8406f3b83c66d3d340d9921cecf31
#
_cell.length_a   1.000
_cell.length_b   1.000
_cell.length_c   1.000
_cell.angle_alpha   90.00
_cell.angle_beta   90.00
_cell.angle_gamma   90.00
#
_symmetry.space_group_name_H-M   'P 1'
#
loop_
_entity.id
_entity.type
_entity.pdbx_description
1 polymer ?
#
loop_
_entity_poly.entity_id
_entity_poly.type
_entity_poly.pdbx_seq_one_letter_code
_entity_poly.pdbx_strand_id
1 'polypeptide(L)'
;SFGDDRQRVAELGLLYMKGMQDAGVMASAKHFPGHGDVSVDSHYDLPVIRKDLRQLDSIELYPFRALIREGVGSVMVAHLSIPAVDDRPNRPSSISYANVTTLLRDTLGFRGLTFTDALEMKGVTKYFPDGEASVEALIAGHDMLCLPGDVTTVVEKVKDAIRKKRLAWADIDARVRKVLIEKYRHGLADLRPVELKGLADDLNRRSPELRRRVTENAITLVRHDPRSLPLETDGKARVVVVSLGTSADNDFTRRMRLHYDADVFHFDYRRPPHEVPSIMELLRTRYDKVVVAVHGLTRFPGQNRTFGMSEAALGLAAGAIEAKPSAVVLFGNPYAAAGSLGNAGSLLVCYEDEPIAHEVAADMVAGLRGPQGRLPVAIRDDMPSGTGLTLPVLPRSGTLATGAPTNPFPAIDSLAEDAIRQRAAPGCVVLVAHKGRVVYHKAFGHQTYDSTRAMTPETLFDMASVTKICATTLSVMKLYDEGRIRLDATLGDYLPWTRGSDKAGIRLRDLLIHQAGLKAFIPFYRETIDTTTGIPKEGFYATEPRDGYGIRVKDGMYMRSDFRDTMYRRILQSAVAPNPGYVYSDNDFILLGKVVEAVTGRALDEYAAATFYRPMGLVSPSFNPVDRFPVRQIAPTEAETLFRRSLVHGYVHDPGAALFGGVAGHAGLFSSAHDIAALMQMLLNKGELNGRRYLSDTTVDLFTAYHSSISRRGLGFDKPEKDNATRKDPYPTLSASPLTFGHTGFTGTCAWADPKEDLVFVFLSNRVHPDGSNRLLRMNVRSNIHEAVYQALRMRPAR
;
A
#
# COMPACT_ATOMS: atom_id res chain seq x y z
N SER A 1 -0.37 12.90 -22.07
CA SER A 1 0.00 14.31 -22.18
C SER A 1 0.70 14.78 -20.93
N PHE A 2 1.76 15.59 -21.06
CA PHE A 2 2.50 16.17 -19.94
C PHE A 2 1.88 17.47 -19.41
N GLY A 3 0.75 17.90 -19.95
CA GLY A 3 0.08 19.13 -19.54
C GLY A 3 -0.29 20.03 -20.71
N ASP A 4 -0.74 21.24 -20.39
CA ASP A 4 -1.11 22.33 -21.33
C ASP A 4 -0.15 23.53 -21.26
N ASP A 5 0.84 23.51 -20.40
CA ASP A 5 1.93 24.49 -20.35
C ASP A 5 3.14 24.04 -21.19
N ARG A 6 3.55 24.83 -22.17
CA ARG A 6 4.63 24.50 -23.12
C ARG A 6 5.99 24.24 -22.46
N GLN A 7 6.32 24.98 -21.39
CA GLN A 7 7.61 24.83 -20.69
C GLN A 7 7.62 23.50 -19.93
N ARG A 8 6.54 23.23 -19.19
CA ARG A 8 6.40 21.97 -18.44
C ARG A 8 6.37 20.75 -19.35
N VAL A 9 5.70 20.84 -20.50
CA VAL A 9 5.73 19.77 -21.52
C VAL A 9 7.15 19.54 -22.03
N ALA A 10 7.92 20.60 -22.29
CA ALA A 10 9.31 20.49 -22.70
C ALA A 10 10.19 19.89 -21.60
N GLU A 11 10.08 20.33 -20.36
CA GLU A 11 10.85 19.83 -19.20
C GLU A 11 10.60 18.33 -18.95
N LEU A 12 9.32 17.93 -18.87
CA LEU A 12 8.97 16.52 -18.64
C LEU A 12 9.33 15.65 -19.84
N GLY A 13 9.15 16.15 -21.05
CA GLY A 13 9.61 15.47 -22.27
C GLY A 13 11.13 15.25 -22.29
N LEU A 14 11.92 16.25 -21.88
CA LEU A 14 13.36 16.15 -21.74
C LEU A 14 13.79 15.10 -20.69
N LEU A 15 13.17 15.13 -19.52
CA LEU A 15 13.48 14.17 -18.45
C LEU A 15 13.15 12.74 -18.88
N TYR A 16 12.02 12.56 -19.55
CA TYR A 16 11.61 11.26 -20.08
C TYR A 16 12.57 10.76 -21.17
N MET A 17 12.91 11.63 -22.13
CA MET A 17 13.88 11.34 -23.18
C MET A 17 15.24 10.95 -22.61
N LYS A 18 15.79 11.75 -21.69
CA LYS A 18 17.09 11.47 -21.05
C LYS A 18 17.07 10.13 -20.32
N GLY A 19 16.02 9.85 -19.52
CA GLY A 19 15.90 8.56 -18.83
C GLY A 19 15.91 7.37 -19.76
N MET A 20 15.28 7.46 -20.95
CA MET A 20 15.31 6.40 -21.97
C MET A 20 16.71 6.30 -22.63
N GLN A 21 17.28 7.42 -23.07
CA GLN A 21 18.54 7.42 -23.81
C GLN A 21 19.73 7.08 -22.93
N ASP A 22 19.75 7.48 -21.67
CA ASP A 22 20.76 7.07 -20.68
C ASP A 22 20.73 5.55 -20.40
N ALA A 23 19.56 4.92 -20.57
CA ALA A 23 19.38 3.47 -20.49
C ALA A 23 19.66 2.75 -21.84
N GLY A 24 20.13 3.45 -22.87
CA GLY A 24 20.46 2.89 -24.17
C GLY A 24 19.23 2.70 -25.10
N VAL A 25 18.09 3.27 -24.79
CA VAL A 25 16.86 3.19 -25.60
C VAL A 25 16.63 4.50 -26.35
N MET A 26 16.59 4.44 -27.68
CA MET A 26 16.29 5.62 -28.50
C MET A 26 14.90 6.19 -28.20
N ALA A 27 14.81 7.42 -27.79
CA ALA A 27 13.54 8.14 -27.61
C ALA A 27 13.03 8.73 -28.93
N SER A 28 11.71 8.80 -29.08
CA SER A 28 11.04 9.42 -30.23
C SER A 28 10.11 10.55 -29.79
N ALA A 29 10.41 11.77 -30.26
CA ALA A 29 9.51 12.91 -30.02
C ALA A 29 8.33 12.86 -31.01
N LYS A 30 7.10 12.91 -30.48
CA LYS A 30 5.90 12.78 -31.33
C LYS A 30 4.69 13.56 -30.78
N HIS A 31 3.78 13.96 -31.62
CA HIS A 31 3.81 13.85 -33.10
C HIS A 31 4.14 15.22 -33.70
N PHE A 32 5.27 15.32 -34.41
CA PHE A 32 5.74 16.57 -35.00
C PHE A 32 4.80 17.04 -36.13
N PRO A 33 4.54 18.35 -36.29
CA PRO A 33 5.09 19.49 -35.56
C PRO A 33 4.31 19.87 -34.29
N GLY A 34 3.35 19.07 -33.84
CA GLY A 34 2.57 19.29 -32.62
C GLY A 34 1.10 18.94 -32.84
N HIS A 35 0.74 17.69 -32.57
CA HIS A 35 -0.64 17.18 -32.69
C HIS A 35 -1.37 17.33 -31.36
N GLY A 36 -2.28 18.28 -31.24
CA GLY A 36 -3.04 18.50 -30.02
C GLY A 36 -4.22 19.48 -30.18
N ASP A 37 -4.00 20.57 -30.86
CA ASP A 37 -5.01 21.61 -31.08
C ASP A 37 -5.84 21.34 -32.36
N VAL A 38 -6.55 20.23 -32.35
CA VAL A 38 -7.35 19.76 -33.48
C VAL A 38 -8.69 19.22 -33.00
N SER A 39 -9.74 19.38 -33.83
CA SER A 39 -11.10 18.86 -33.56
C SER A 39 -11.41 17.52 -34.22
N VAL A 40 -10.53 17.04 -35.10
CA VAL A 40 -10.67 15.79 -35.83
C VAL A 40 -9.51 14.87 -35.55
N ASP A 41 -9.80 13.59 -35.37
CA ASP A 41 -8.77 12.55 -35.17
C ASP A 41 -8.23 12.12 -36.53
N SER A 42 -6.91 12.09 -36.69
CA SER A 42 -6.20 11.68 -37.93
C SER A 42 -6.42 10.24 -38.33
N HIS A 43 -6.98 9.40 -37.49
CA HIS A 43 -7.44 8.06 -37.83
C HIS A 43 -8.68 8.07 -38.75
N TYR A 44 -9.46 9.15 -38.74
CA TYR A 44 -10.71 9.24 -39.50
C TYR A 44 -10.66 10.24 -40.68
N ASP A 45 -9.95 11.35 -40.52
CA ASP A 45 -9.76 12.37 -41.58
C ASP A 45 -8.49 13.19 -41.31
N LEU A 46 -8.14 14.10 -42.24
CA LEU A 46 -6.97 14.96 -42.15
C LEU A 46 -7.26 16.19 -41.26
N PRO A 47 -6.72 16.27 -40.02
CA PRO A 47 -6.93 17.41 -39.13
C PRO A 47 -6.20 18.66 -39.65
N VAL A 48 -6.79 19.84 -39.46
CA VAL A 48 -6.24 21.13 -39.90
C VAL A 48 -5.87 22.02 -38.76
N ILE A 49 -4.61 22.47 -38.70
CA ILE A 49 -4.13 23.49 -37.77
C ILE A 49 -4.04 24.85 -38.49
N ARG A 50 -4.90 25.79 -38.11
CA ARG A 50 -5.00 27.14 -38.71
C ARG A 50 -4.21 28.14 -37.86
N LYS A 51 -2.90 27.97 -37.72
CA LYS A 51 -1.98 28.85 -37.04
C LYS A 51 -0.93 29.36 -38.01
N ASP A 52 -0.47 30.58 -37.79
CA ASP A 52 0.71 31.07 -38.52
C ASP A 52 2.03 30.46 -37.91
N LEU A 53 3.14 30.66 -38.59
CA LEU A 53 4.44 30.12 -38.15
C LEU A 53 4.89 30.66 -36.79
N ARG A 54 4.53 31.86 -36.39
CA ARG A 54 4.90 32.41 -35.09
C ARG A 54 4.10 31.77 -33.98
N GLN A 55 2.81 31.55 -34.23
CA GLN A 55 1.92 30.82 -33.31
C GLN A 55 2.40 29.40 -33.11
N LEU A 56 2.70 28.66 -34.19
CA LEU A 56 3.27 27.31 -34.14
C LEU A 56 4.60 27.27 -33.36
N ASP A 57 5.47 28.23 -33.61
CA ASP A 57 6.77 28.31 -32.93
C ASP A 57 6.62 28.60 -31.44
N SER A 58 5.61 29.37 -31.07
CA SER A 58 5.37 29.73 -29.67
C SER A 58 4.85 28.61 -28.80
N ILE A 59 4.12 27.64 -29.33
CA ILE A 59 3.43 26.57 -28.58
C ILE A 59 3.86 25.17 -29.06
N GLU A 60 3.48 24.80 -30.31
CA GLU A 60 3.63 23.46 -30.82
C GLU A 60 5.10 23.04 -31.01
N LEU A 61 5.91 23.90 -31.61
CA LEU A 61 7.32 23.63 -31.89
C LEU A 61 8.23 23.82 -30.65
N TYR A 62 7.76 24.52 -29.62
CA TYR A 62 8.56 24.83 -28.45
C TYR A 62 9.16 23.59 -27.77
N PRO A 63 8.37 22.52 -27.43
CA PRO A 63 8.92 21.30 -26.86
C PRO A 63 9.86 20.55 -27.81
N PHE A 64 9.54 20.49 -29.11
CA PHE A 64 10.41 19.83 -30.11
C PHE A 64 11.75 20.52 -30.23
N ARG A 65 11.77 21.85 -30.23
CA ARG A 65 13.02 22.63 -30.27
C ARG A 65 13.92 22.32 -29.08
N ALA A 66 13.32 22.20 -27.88
CA ALA A 66 14.04 21.84 -26.65
C ALA A 66 14.61 20.40 -26.75
N LEU A 67 13.80 19.41 -27.19
CA LEU A 67 14.23 18.03 -27.35
C LEU A 67 15.30 17.86 -28.43
N ILE A 68 15.18 18.56 -29.55
CA ILE A 68 16.15 18.53 -30.66
C ILE A 68 17.52 19.07 -30.19
N ARG A 69 17.52 20.19 -29.47
CA ARG A 69 18.75 20.80 -28.92
C ARG A 69 19.49 19.86 -27.96
N GLU A 70 18.73 19.06 -27.20
CA GLU A 70 19.25 18.09 -26.22
C GLU A 70 19.47 16.69 -26.84
N GLY A 71 19.36 16.55 -28.17
CA GLY A 71 19.80 15.37 -28.89
C GLY A 71 18.82 14.20 -28.90
N VAL A 72 17.52 14.46 -29.04
CA VAL A 72 16.52 13.38 -29.21
C VAL A 72 16.88 12.52 -30.43
N GLY A 73 16.87 11.20 -30.25
CA GLY A 73 17.34 10.24 -31.27
C GLY A 73 16.41 10.12 -32.47
N SER A 74 15.12 10.29 -32.30
CA SER A 74 14.13 10.18 -33.40
C SER A 74 12.96 11.13 -33.23
N VAL A 75 12.27 11.40 -34.35
CA VAL A 75 11.04 12.18 -34.44
C VAL A 75 10.03 11.45 -35.30
N MET A 76 8.80 11.32 -34.83
CA MET A 76 7.66 10.84 -35.63
C MET A 76 6.82 12.03 -36.08
N VAL A 77 6.51 12.07 -37.38
CA VAL A 77 5.77 13.18 -37.99
C VAL A 77 4.31 12.80 -38.19
N ALA A 78 3.41 13.63 -37.66
CA ALA A 78 1.97 13.46 -37.74
C ALA A 78 1.38 13.63 -39.14
N HIS A 79 0.13 13.20 -39.30
CA HIS A 79 -0.69 13.51 -40.48
C HIS A 79 -1.59 14.73 -40.18
N LEU A 80 -1.07 15.93 -40.43
CA LEU A 80 -1.76 17.20 -40.18
C LEU A 80 -1.73 18.09 -41.44
N SER A 81 -2.78 18.82 -41.73
CA SER A 81 -2.75 19.93 -42.69
C SER A 81 -2.39 21.21 -41.97
N ILE A 82 -1.30 21.84 -42.37
CA ILE A 82 -0.79 23.10 -41.78
C ILE A 82 -0.50 24.08 -42.93
N PRO A 83 -1.51 24.87 -43.37
CA PRO A 83 -1.36 25.76 -44.54
C PRO A 83 -0.21 26.77 -44.39
N ALA A 84 0.16 27.16 -43.17
CA ALA A 84 1.28 28.06 -42.95
C ALA A 84 2.66 27.43 -43.26
N VAL A 85 2.76 26.06 -43.28
CA VAL A 85 3.99 25.33 -43.64
C VAL A 85 3.94 24.81 -45.06
N ASP A 86 2.79 24.28 -45.47
CA ASP A 86 2.54 23.75 -46.83
C ASP A 86 1.08 24.02 -47.19
N ASP A 87 0.85 24.94 -48.11
CA ASP A 87 -0.47 25.40 -48.49
C ASP A 87 -1.17 24.52 -49.57
N ARG A 88 -0.47 23.45 -50.02
CA ARG A 88 -1.04 22.52 -51.00
C ARG A 88 -2.22 21.78 -50.35
N PRO A 89 -3.38 21.76 -51.02
CA PRO A 89 -4.57 21.17 -50.45
C PRO A 89 -4.39 19.65 -50.22
N ASN A 90 -4.95 19.18 -49.14
CA ASN A 90 -4.97 17.74 -48.76
C ASN A 90 -3.59 17.08 -48.68
N ARG A 91 -2.55 17.86 -48.40
CA ARG A 91 -1.19 17.34 -48.23
C ARG A 91 -0.84 17.25 -46.74
N PRO A 92 -0.80 16.00 -46.18
CA PRO A 92 -0.40 15.81 -44.78
C PRO A 92 1.05 16.23 -44.51
N SER A 93 1.32 16.72 -43.35
CA SER A 93 2.66 17.15 -42.88
C SER A 93 3.70 16.02 -42.99
N SER A 94 3.29 14.75 -42.79
CA SER A 94 4.17 13.59 -42.94
C SER A 94 4.69 13.33 -44.37
N ILE A 95 4.04 13.88 -45.38
CA ILE A 95 4.46 13.74 -46.79
C ILE A 95 4.81 15.09 -47.42
N SER A 96 4.99 16.10 -46.57
CA SER A 96 5.37 17.46 -46.97
C SER A 96 6.86 17.70 -46.85
N TYR A 97 7.56 17.98 -47.95
CA TYR A 97 8.97 18.36 -47.93
C TYR A 97 9.22 19.61 -47.10
N ALA A 98 8.33 20.60 -47.21
CA ALA A 98 8.40 21.80 -46.39
C ALA A 98 8.37 21.53 -44.89
N ASN A 99 7.62 20.51 -44.45
CA ASN A 99 7.53 20.16 -43.03
C ASN A 99 8.68 19.27 -42.59
N VAL A 100 9.01 18.19 -43.35
CA VAL A 100 9.99 17.18 -42.93
C VAL A 100 11.44 17.64 -43.16
N THR A 101 11.72 18.22 -44.34
CA THR A 101 13.07 18.66 -44.66
C THR A 101 13.28 20.12 -44.25
N THR A 102 12.52 21.05 -44.79
CA THR A 102 12.79 22.49 -44.58
C THR A 102 12.57 22.89 -43.12
N LEU A 103 11.43 22.53 -42.48
CA LEU A 103 11.17 22.95 -41.11
C LEU A 103 11.95 22.09 -40.13
N LEU A 104 11.77 20.74 -40.12
CA LEU A 104 12.36 19.88 -39.08
C LEU A 104 13.89 19.77 -39.22
N ARG A 105 14.42 19.51 -40.45
CA ARG A 105 15.86 19.26 -40.60
C ARG A 105 16.65 20.55 -40.76
N ASP A 106 16.22 21.44 -41.65
CA ASP A 106 17.03 22.63 -41.99
C ASP A 106 16.83 23.75 -40.98
N THR A 107 15.58 24.09 -40.61
CA THR A 107 15.28 25.19 -39.68
C THR A 107 15.50 24.83 -38.23
N LEU A 108 15.03 23.64 -37.77
CA LEU A 108 15.16 23.19 -36.38
C LEU A 108 16.45 22.41 -36.12
N GLY A 109 17.20 22.04 -37.18
CA GLY A 109 18.50 21.40 -37.07
C GLY A 109 18.45 19.90 -36.69
N PHE A 110 17.34 19.23 -36.82
CA PHE A 110 17.20 17.82 -36.45
C PHE A 110 18.06 16.90 -37.36
N ARG A 111 18.85 16.02 -36.72
CA ARG A 111 19.78 15.11 -37.42
C ARG A 111 19.48 13.62 -37.18
N GLY A 112 18.63 13.30 -36.22
CA GLY A 112 18.23 11.92 -35.90
C GLY A 112 17.30 11.28 -36.91
N LEU A 113 16.78 10.07 -36.59
CA LEU A 113 15.88 9.32 -37.46
C LEU A 113 14.49 9.98 -37.53
N THR A 114 13.91 10.06 -38.70
CA THR A 114 12.53 10.48 -38.91
C THR A 114 11.65 9.30 -39.27
N PHE A 115 10.51 9.22 -38.60
CA PHE A 115 9.45 8.22 -38.87
C PHE A 115 8.19 8.94 -39.37
N THR A 116 7.50 8.34 -40.29
CA THR A 116 6.10 8.74 -40.54
C THR A 116 5.23 8.25 -39.38
N ASP A 117 4.10 8.89 -39.14
CA ASP A 117 2.97 8.18 -38.52
C ASP A 117 2.44 7.09 -39.42
N ALA A 118 1.49 6.28 -38.96
CA ALA A 118 1.00 5.11 -39.70
C ALA A 118 0.37 5.49 -41.05
N LEU A 119 1.03 5.12 -42.18
CA LEU A 119 0.64 5.52 -43.50
C LEU A 119 -0.66 4.89 -43.98
N GLU A 120 -1.20 3.89 -43.25
CA GLU A 120 -2.54 3.29 -43.53
C GLU A 120 -3.70 4.12 -42.95
N MET A 121 -3.41 5.18 -42.16
CA MET A 121 -4.46 6.03 -41.59
C MET A 121 -5.21 6.82 -42.63
N LYS A 122 -6.53 7.01 -42.44
CA LYS A 122 -7.42 7.68 -43.43
C LYS A 122 -7.03 9.16 -43.69
N GLY A 123 -6.41 9.82 -42.75
CA GLY A 123 -5.85 11.15 -42.95
C GLY A 123 -4.82 11.23 -44.08
N VAL A 124 -4.26 10.09 -44.54
CA VAL A 124 -3.31 10.00 -45.66
C VAL A 124 -3.90 9.20 -46.81
N THR A 125 -4.41 7.95 -46.59
CA THR A 125 -4.82 7.05 -47.65
C THR A 125 -6.00 7.57 -48.46
N LYS A 126 -6.83 8.44 -47.88
CA LYS A 126 -7.93 9.11 -48.59
C LYS A 126 -7.46 9.95 -49.79
N TYR A 127 -6.24 10.51 -49.67
CA TYR A 127 -5.69 11.43 -50.69
C TYR A 127 -4.50 10.83 -51.45
N PHE A 128 -3.77 9.90 -50.83
CA PHE A 128 -2.58 9.25 -51.41
C PHE A 128 -2.69 7.72 -51.26
N PRO A 129 -3.55 7.08 -52.03
CA PRO A 129 -3.78 5.62 -51.99
C PRO A 129 -2.63 4.82 -52.60
N ASP A 130 -2.76 3.49 -52.53
CA ASP A 130 -1.97 2.50 -53.27
C ASP A 130 -0.45 2.64 -53.15
N GLY A 131 0.06 2.96 -52.00
CA GLY A 131 1.50 3.10 -51.71
C GLY A 131 2.11 4.44 -52.19
N GLU A 132 1.36 5.36 -52.83
CA GLU A 132 1.88 6.67 -53.20
C GLU A 132 2.28 7.51 -51.99
N ALA A 133 1.57 7.39 -50.85
CA ALA A 133 1.95 8.03 -49.60
C ALA A 133 3.38 7.67 -49.18
N SER A 134 3.83 6.44 -49.36
CA SER A 134 5.17 5.96 -49.07
C SER A 134 6.24 6.61 -49.93
N VAL A 135 5.97 6.78 -51.23
CA VAL A 135 6.86 7.46 -52.17
C VAL A 135 7.00 8.93 -51.80
N GLU A 136 5.88 9.62 -51.57
CA GLU A 136 5.85 11.03 -51.15
C GLU A 136 6.55 11.26 -49.77
N ALA A 137 6.40 10.33 -48.84
CA ALA A 137 7.12 10.39 -47.54
C ALA A 137 8.64 10.28 -47.71
N LEU A 138 9.09 9.41 -48.61
CA LEU A 138 10.54 9.33 -48.95
C LEU A 138 11.01 10.64 -49.61
N ILE A 139 10.23 11.18 -50.58
CA ILE A 139 10.55 12.48 -51.22
C ILE A 139 10.58 13.60 -50.18
N ALA A 140 9.68 13.58 -49.18
CA ALA A 140 9.64 14.55 -48.10
C ALA A 140 10.88 14.47 -47.16
N GLY A 141 11.62 13.37 -47.15
CA GLY A 141 12.86 13.24 -46.39
C GLY A 141 12.83 12.29 -45.19
N HIS A 142 11.82 11.40 -45.09
CA HIS A 142 11.77 10.39 -44.04
C HIS A 142 12.84 9.31 -44.20
N ASP A 143 13.37 8.83 -43.03
CA ASP A 143 14.29 7.68 -42.97
C ASP A 143 13.52 6.35 -42.89
N MET A 144 12.37 6.35 -42.18
CA MET A 144 11.55 5.15 -41.90
C MET A 144 10.07 5.38 -42.23
N LEU A 145 9.43 4.37 -42.78
CA LEU A 145 8.01 4.36 -43.06
C LEU A 145 7.29 3.46 -42.06
N CYS A 146 6.29 3.98 -41.34
CA CYS A 146 5.50 3.25 -40.39
C CYS A 146 4.21 2.75 -41.02
N LEU A 147 3.90 1.43 -40.91
CA LEU A 147 2.70 0.80 -41.44
C LEU A 147 2.33 1.27 -42.86
N PRO A 148 3.17 0.98 -43.88
CA PRO A 148 3.00 1.51 -45.22
C PRO A 148 1.90 0.78 -46.05
N GLY A 149 1.18 -0.16 -45.43
CA GLY A 149 0.22 -1.04 -46.11
C GLY A 149 0.92 -2.22 -46.76
N ASP A 150 0.53 -2.54 -48.01
CA ASP A 150 1.16 -3.63 -48.77
C ASP A 150 2.59 -3.29 -49.17
N VAL A 151 3.56 -3.91 -48.48
CA VAL A 151 4.99 -3.66 -48.67
C VAL A 151 5.44 -3.97 -50.11
N THR A 152 4.88 -4.98 -50.74
CA THR A 152 5.25 -5.37 -52.14
C THR A 152 4.89 -4.24 -53.09
N THR A 153 3.68 -3.73 -52.97
CA THR A 153 3.20 -2.59 -53.80
C THR A 153 4.06 -1.35 -53.53
N VAL A 154 4.40 -1.07 -52.29
CA VAL A 154 5.25 0.08 -51.92
C VAL A 154 6.64 -0.03 -52.57
N VAL A 155 7.29 -1.20 -52.49
CA VAL A 155 8.60 -1.42 -53.10
C VAL A 155 8.56 -1.18 -54.61
N GLU A 156 7.54 -1.69 -55.32
CA GLU A 156 7.39 -1.46 -56.76
C GLU A 156 7.13 0.03 -57.09
N LYS A 157 6.34 0.72 -56.31
CA LYS A 157 6.11 2.17 -56.45
C LYS A 157 7.39 2.98 -56.22
N VAL A 158 8.20 2.63 -55.21
CA VAL A 158 9.51 3.27 -54.98
C VAL A 158 10.46 3.03 -56.16
N LYS A 159 10.57 1.80 -56.68
CA LYS A 159 11.37 1.49 -57.89
C LYS A 159 10.89 2.30 -59.11
N ASP A 160 9.57 2.44 -59.31
CA ASP A 160 8.99 3.23 -60.37
C ASP A 160 9.34 4.74 -60.20
N ALA A 161 9.25 5.27 -58.96
CA ALA A 161 9.62 6.64 -58.65
C ALA A 161 11.12 6.91 -58.93
N ILE A 162 12.01 5.93 -58.72
CA ILE A 162 13.43 6.03 -59.08
C ILE A 162 13.59 6.00 -60.60
N ARG A 163 12.90 5.13 -61.33
CA ARG A 163 12.90 5.10 -62.81
C ARG A 163 12.43 6.43 -63.42
N LYS A 164 11.45 7.06 -62.76
CA LYS A 164 10.91 8.38 -63.15
C LYS A 164 11.72 9.56 -62.64
N LYS A 165 12.86 9.32 -61.98
CA LYS A 165 13.78 10.31 -61.42
C LYS A 165 13.12 11.22 -60.34
N ARG A 166 12.09 10.73 -59.67
CA ARG A 166 11.48 11.39 -58.50
C ARG A 166 12.29 11.12 -57.22
N LEU A 167 12.99 10.00 -57.16
CA LEU A 167 13.92 9.59 -56.13
C LEU A 167 15.21 9.07 -56.79
N ALA A 168 16.33 9.11 -56.07
CA ALA A 168 17.59 8.51 -56.49
C ALA A 168 17.99 7.34 -55.57
N TRP A 169 18.73 6.37 -56.11
CA TRP A 169 19.28 5.29 -55.29
C TRP A 169 20.17 5.82 -54.19
N ALA A 170 20.94 6.89 -54.43
CA ALA A 170 21.77 7.54 -53.45
C ALA A 170 20.98 8.05 -52.21
N ASP A 171 19.70 8.48 -52.43
CA ASP A 171 18.82 8.89 -51.34
C ASP A 171 18.41 7.71 -50.46
N ILE A 172 18.09 6.56 -51.09
CA ILE A 172 17.74 5.33 -50.38
C ILE A 172 18.95 4.80 -49.63
N ASP A 173 20.14 4.74 -50.24
CA ASP A 173 21.38 4.27 -49.62
C ASP A 173 21.75 5.14 -48.40
N ALA A 174 21.59 6.44 -48.51
CA ALA A 174 21.86 7.38 -47.38
C ALA A 174 20.94 7.09 -46.18
N ARG A 175 19.65 6.80 -46.42
CA ARG A 175 18.68 6.43 -45.35
C ARG A 175 19.00 5.08 -44.76
N VAL A 176 19.23 4.07 -45.57
CA VAL A 176 19.61 2.73 -45.09
C VAL A 176 20.87 2.80 -44.26
N ARG A 177 21.92 3.52 -44.73
CA ARG A 177 23.14 3.73 -43.96
C ARG A 177 22.88 4.35 -42.60
N LYS A 178 22.02 5.38 -42.53
CA LYS A 178 21.67 6.07 -41.32
C LYS A 178 20.95 5.13 -40.31
N VAL A 179 20.00 4.35 -40.78
CA VAL A 179 19.29 3.34 -39.96
C VAL A 179 20.25 2.27 -39.45
N LEU A 180 21.15 1.76 -40.31
CA LEU A 180 22.15 0.75 -39.91
C LEU A 180 23.16 1.30 -38.88
N ILE A 181 23.59 2.56 -39.00
CA ILE A 181 24.44 3.20 -38.01
C ILE A 181 23.74 3.25 -36.64
N GLU A 182 22.46 3.64 -36.61
CA GLU A 182 21.72 3.70 -35.33
C GLU A 182 21.48 2.28 -34.75
N LYS A 183 21.19 1.28 -35.58
CA LYS A 183 21.12 -0.11 -35.13
C LYS A 183 22.46 -0.57 -34.51
N TYR A 184 23.59 -0.24 -35.15
CA TYR A 184 24.91 -0.58 -34.64
C TYR A 184 25.20 0.13 -33.31
N ARG A 185 24.91 1.42 -33.20
CA ARG A 185 25.10 2.23 -31.98
C ARG A 185 24.29 1.70 -30.79
N HIS A 186 23.12 1.10 -31.06
CA HIS A 186 22.29 0.50 -30.03
C HIS A 186 22.53 -1.00 -29.80
N GLY A 187 23.71 -1.51 -30.26
CA GLY A 187 24.15 -2.86 -29.94
C GLY A 187 23.48 -3.97 -30.72
N LEU A 188 22.69 -3.67 -31.79
CA LEU A 188 21.96 -4.69 -32.52
C LEU A 188 22.88 -5.64 -33.35
N ALA A 189 24.19 -5.31 -33.48
CA ALA A 189 25.16 -6.18 -34.10
C ALA A 189 25.54 -7.39 -33.22
N ASP A 190 25.44 -7.22 -31.88
CA ASP A 190 25.78 -8.25 -30.87
C ASP A 190 24.56 -8.62 -30.04
N LEU A 191 23.43 -8.82 -30.68
CA LEU A 191 22.17 -9.19 -29.99
C LEU A 191 22.33 -10.54 -29.27
N ARG A 192 22.25 -10.51 -27.95
CA ARG A 192 22.15 -11.72 -27.14
C ARG A 192 20.70 -12.03 -26.85
N PRO A 193 20.29 -13.31 -26.86
CA PRO A 193 18.96 -13.70 -26.44
C PRO A 193 18.66 -13.22 -25.02
N VAL A 194 17.52 -12.63 -24.80
CA VAL A 194 17.08 -12.24 -23.45
C VAL A 194 16.72 -13.49 -22.66
N GLU A 195 17.31 -13.66 -21.47
CA GLU A 195 16.93 -14.74 -20.58
C GLU A 195 15.54 -14.46 -20.01
N LEU A 196 14.59 -15.35 -20.28
CA LEU A 196 13.19 -15.17 -19.88
C LEU A 196 12.93 -15.54 -18.42
N LYS A 197 13.80 -16.40 -17.83
CA LYS A 197 13.63 -16.85 -16.43
C LYS A 197 13.85 -15.68 -15.48
N GLY A 198 12.82 -15.33 -14.71
CA GLY A 198 12.87 -14.22 -13.74
C GLY A 198 12.83 -12.82 -14.35
N LEU A 199 12.67 -12.68 -15.69
CA LEU A 199 12.66 -11.38 -16.37
C LEU A 199 11.57 -10.44 -15.85
N ALA A 200 10.35 -10.95 -15.67
CA ALA A 200 9.24 -10.15 -15.18
C ALA A 200 9.49 -9.63 -13.75
N ASP A 201 10.07 -10.47 -12.89
CA ASP A 201 10.39 -10.09 -11.51
C ASP A 201 11.51 -9.05 -11.46
N ASP A 202 12.51 -9.21 -12.31
CA ASP A 202 13.62 -8.27 -12.42
C ASP A 202 13.15 -6.89 -12.92
N LEU A 203 12.38 -6.87 -14.00
CA LEU A 203 11.83 -5.64 -14.58
C LEU A 203 10.89 -4.91 -13.60
N ASN A 204 10.14 -5.65 -12.79
CA ASN A 204 9.15 -5.08 -11.87
C ASN A 204 9.67 -4.87 -10.45
N ARG A 205 10.89 -5.26 -10.13
CA ARG A 205 11.46 -5.20 -8.77
C ARG A 205 11.31 -3.84 -8.09
N ARG A 206 11.57 -2.75 -8.81
CA ARG A 206 11.49 -1.37 -8.31
C ARG A 206 10.19 -0.65 -8.67
N SER A 207 9.36 -1.26 -9.50
CA SER A 207 8.15 -0.65 -10.04
C SER A 207 7.13 -0.23 -8.95
N PRO A 208 6.83 -1.06 -7.92
CA PRO A 208 5.89 -0.68 -6.88
C PRO A 208 6.35 0.54 -6.07
N GLU A 209 7.62 0.60 -5.70
CA GLU A 209 8.19 1.74 -4.96
C GLU A 209 8.15 3.03 -5.81
N LEU A 210 8.58 2.94 -7.07
CA LEU A 210 8.56 4.08 -7.97
C LEU A 210 7.14 4.58 -8.22
N ARG A 211 6.19 3.67 -8.47
CA ARG A 211 4.77 4.03 -8.66
C ARG A 211 4.21 4.71 -7.41
N ARG A 212 4.48 4.19 -6.22
CA ARG A 212 4.06 4.81 -4.95
C ARG A 212 4.60 6.25 -4.84
N ARG A 213 5.90 6.46 -5.07
CA ARG A 213 6.52 7.81 -5.03
C ARG A 213 5.89 8.75 -6.05
N VAL A 214 5.64 8.29 -7.27
CA VAL A 214 4.98 9.11 -8.31
C VAL A 214 3.56 9.47 -7.85
N THR A 215 2.77 8.51 -7.39
CA THR A 215 1.40 8.73 -6.93
C THR A 215 1.33 9.71 -5.75
N GLU A 216 2.20 9.54 -4.75
CA GLU A 216 2.28 10.41 -3.56
C GLU A 216 2.55 11.88 -3.94
N ASN A 217 3.35 12.11 -4.98
CA ASN A 217 3.68 13.44 -5.46
C ASN A 217 2.73 13.99 -6.54
N ALA A 218 1.95 13.13 -7.18
CA ALA A 218 1.03 13.53 -8.24
C ALA A 218 -0.34 13.93 -7.72
N ILE A 219 -0.88 13.26 -6.70
CA ILE A 219 -2.22 13.53 -6.17
C ILE A 219 -2.33 15.00 -5.76
N THR A 220 -3.36 15.65 -6.31
CA THR A 220 -3.51 17.11 -6.26
C THR A 220 -4.75 17.51 -5.48
N LEU A 221 -4.60 18.32 -4.45
CA LEU A 221 -5.71 18.99 -3.78
C LEU A 221 -6.00 20.30 -4.54
N VAL A 222 -7.14 20.35 -5.24
CA VAL A 222 -7.52 21.48 -6.09
C VAL A 222 -8.32 22.52 -5.31
N ARG A 223 -9.20 22.06 -4.41
CA ARG A 223 -10.01 22.90 -3.50
C ARG A 223 -9.93 22.35 -2.09
N HIS A 224 -10.07 23.23 -1.10
CA HIS A 224 -9.98 22.87 0.30
C HIS A 224 -11.00 23.60 1.16
N ASP A 225 -11.78 22.82 1.91
CA ASP A 225 -12.60 23.25 3.03
C ASP A 225 -12.11 22.53 4.30
N PRO A 226 -11.62 23.24 5.33
CA PRO A 226 -11.14 22.60 6.57
C PRO A 226 -12.20 21.76 7.28
N ARG A 227 -13.49 21.96 6.99
CA ARG A 227 -14.58 21.13 7.57
C ARG A 227 -14.70 19.77 6.92
N SER A 228 -14.10 19.58 5.74
CA SER A 228 -14.18 18.35 4.93
C SER A 228 -12.86 17.61 4.77
N LEU A 229 -11.70 18.30 4.80
CA LEU A 229 -10.36 17.70 4.76
C LEU A 229 -9.35 18.51 5.60
N PRO A 230 -8.39 17.85 6.30
CA PRO A 230 -8.39 16.42 6.56
C PRO A 230 -9.60 16.02 7.40
N LEU A 231 -10.01 14.77 7.30
CA LEU A 231 -11.22 14.28 7.95
C LEU A 231 -10.93 14.01 9.44
N GLU A 232 -10.92 15.07 10.23
CA GLU A 232 -10.77 14.95 11.67
C GLU A 232 -12.10 14.49 12.30
N THR A 233 -12.03 13.48 13.18
CA THR A 233 -13.16 13.03 13.98
C THR A 233 -12.72 12.84 15.42
N ASP A 234 -13.64 13.11 16.35
CA ASP A 234 -13.45 12.84 17.78
C ASP A 234 -13.63 11.35 18.14
N GLY A 235 -13.75 10.49 17.12
CA GLY A 235 -14.06 9.06 17.26
C GLY A 235 -15.56 8.76 17.45
N LYS A 236 -16.42 9.77 17.48
CA LYS A 236 -17.88 9.63 17.60
C LYS A 236 -18.62 9.95 16.30
N ALA A 237 -18.01 10.78 15.43
CA ALA A 237 -18.61 11.17 14.17
C ALA A 237 -18.76 9.96 13.24
N ARG A 238 -19.94 9.80 12.66
CA ARG A 238 -20.27 8.75 11.71
C ARG A 238 -19.86 9.18 10.31
N VAL A 239 -18.91 8.43 9.74
CA VAL A 239 -18.35 8.69 8.41
C VAL A 239 -18.98 7.76 7.38
N VAL A 240 -19.30 8.29 6.22
CA VAL A 240 -19.76 7.50 5.07
C VAL A 240 -18.95 7.81 3.82
N VAL A 241 -18.66 6.77 3.05
CA VAL A 241 -18.13 6.88 1.70
C VAL A 241 -19.22 6.54 0.69
N VAL A 242 -19.53 7.48 -0.19
CA VAL A 242 -20.35 7.25 -1.38
C VAL A 242 -19.40 6.88 -2.52
N SER A 243 -19.29 5.59 -2.85
CA SER A 243 -18.38 5.06 -3.85
C SER A 243 -19.12 4.90 -5.19
N LEU A 244 -18.95 5.87 -6.08
CA LEU A 244 -19.57 5.90 -7.41
C LEU A 244 -18.76 5.06 -8.39
N GLY A 245 -19.44 4.33 -9.29
CA GLY A 245 -18.82 3.49 -10.30
C GLY A 245 -18.33 2.14 -9.77
N THR A 246 -18.66 1.77 -8.54
CA THR A 246 -18.28 0.49 -7.92
C THR A 246 -19.49 -0.29 -7.43
N SER A 247 -19.38 -1.62 -7.39
CA SER A 247 -20.37 -2.53 -6.80
C SER A 247 -19.84 -3.29 -5.59
N ALA A 248 -18.56 -3.15 -5.27
CA ALA A 248 -17.89 -3.83 -4.14
C ALA A 248 -16.72 -2.99 -3.62
N ASP A 249 -16.25 -3.34 -2.42
CA ASP A 249 -15.13 -2.67 -1.76
C ASP A 249 -13.84 -2.74 -2.60
N ASN A 250 -13.18 -1.60 -2.74
CA ASN A 250 -11.85 -1.44 -3.29
C ASN A 250 -10.85 -1.03 -2.18
N ASP A 251 -9.58 -0.80 -2.54
CA ASP A 251 -8.56 -0.46 -1.54
C ASP A 251 -8.81 0.90 -0.89
N PHE A 252 -9.49 1.85 -1.56
CA PHE A 252 -9.90 3.12 -0.95
C PHE A 252 -10.96 2.92 0.13
N THR A 253 -12.06 2.23 -0.20
CA THR A 253 -13.17 2.02 0.74
C THR A 253 -12.74 1.16 1.93
N ARG A 254 -11.95 0.09 1.68
CA ARG A 254 -11.36 -0.70 2.76
C ARG A 254 -10.50 0.15 3.70
N ARG A 255 -9.66 1.03 3.15
CA ARG A 255 -8.79 1.89 3.95
C ARG A 255 -9.56 2.96 4.70
N MET A 256 -10.65 3.50 4.13
CA MET A 256 -11.56 4.41 4.84
C MET A 256 -12.26 3.73 6.01
N ARG A 257 -12.66 2.46 5.88
CA ARG A 257 -13.15 1.66 7.01
C ARG A 257 -12.08 1.50 8.10
N LEU A 258 -10.82 1.27 7.73
CA LEU A 258 -9.71 1.20 8.67
C LEU A 258 -9.52 2.48 9.47
N HIS A 259 -9.61 3.62 8.79
CA HIS A 259 -9.37 4.91 9.42
C HIS A 259 -10.52 5.38 10.29
N TYR A 260 -11.77 5.09 9.89
CA TYR A 260 -12.96 5.75 10.44
C TYR A 260 -14.10 4.82 10.82
N ASP A 261 -13.99 3.51 10.61
CA ASP A 261 -15.13 2.58 10.67
C ASP A 261 -16.28 3.05 9.74
N ALA A 262 -15.89 3.55 8.56
CA ALA A 262 -16.80 4.21 7.65
C ALA A 262 -17.79 3.24 7.03
N ASP A 263 -19.08 3.61 7.00
CA ASP A 263 -20.05 2.96 6.14
C ASP A 263 -19.74 3.26 4.67
N VAL A 264 -20.09 2.33 3.76
CA VAL A 264 -19.86 2.51 2.32
C VAL A 264 -21.14 2.25 1.54
N PHE A 265 -21.57 3.24 0.75
CA PHE A 265 -22.61 3.08 -0.25
C PHE A 265 -22.00 2.95 -1.63
N HIS A 266 -22.04 1.73 -2.18
CA HIS A 266 -21.62 1.49 -3.57
C HIS A 266 -22.74 1.88 -4.52
N PHE A 267 -22.44 2.73 -5.49
CA PHE A 267 -23.38 3.17 -6.51
C PHE A 267 -22.78 2.95 -7.91
N ASP A 268 -22.98 1.76 -8.46
CA ASP A 268 -22.59 1.42 -9.84
C ASP A 268 -23.41 2.28 -10.84
N TYR A 269 -22.79 2.67 -11.94
CA TYR A 269 -23.42 3.57 -12.93
C TYR A 269 -24.66 3.00 -13.63
N ARG A 270 -24.94 1.71 -13.45
CA ARG A 270 -26.16 1.04 -13.95
C ARG A 270 -27.32 1.06 -12.94
N ARG A 271 -27.08 1.57 -11.69
CA ARG A 271 -28.15 1.62 -10.68
C ARG A 271 -29.22 2.64 -11.07
N PRO A 272 -30.49 2.33 -10.78
CA PRO A 272 -31.61 3.15 -11.20
C PRO A 272 -31.74 4.44 -10.37
N PRO A 273 -32.22 5.54 -10.99
CA PRO A 273 -32.33 6.85 -10.30
C PRO A 273 -33.23 6.87 -9.09
N HIS A 274 -34.22 5.96 -9.00
CA HIS A 274 -35.16 5.94 -7.88
C HIS A 274 -34.54 5.55 -6.53
N GLU A 275 -33.32 5.03 -6.52
CA GLU A 275 -32.58 4.73 -5.29
C GLU A 275 -31.91 5.98 -4.66
N VAL A 276 -31.69 7.02 -5.44
CA VAL A 276 -31.00 8.25 -5.00
C VAL A 276 -31.69 8.93 -3.82
N PRO A 277 -33.03 9.12 -3.79
CA PRO A 277 -33.70 9.80 -2.67
C PRO A 277 -33.50 9.11 -1.33
N SER A 278 -33.57 7.79 -1.27
CA SER A 278 -33.38 7.04 -0.01
C SER A 278 -31.94 7.10 0.51
N ILE A 279 -30.96 7.06 -0.39
CA ILE A 279 -29.54 7.26 -0.02
C ILE A 279 -29.35 8.70 0.49
N MET A 280 -29.91 9.70 -0.19
CA MET A 280 -29.79 11.10 0.22
C MET A 280 -30.41 11.37 1.60
N GLU A 281 -31.53 10.73 1.92
CA GLU A 281 -32.14 10.82 3.24
C GLU A 281 -31.22 10.27 4.33
N LEU A 282 -30.59 9.11 4.09
CA LEU A 282 -29.59 8.55 5.01
C LEU A 282 -28.38 9.46 5.17
N LEU A 283 -27.86 10.04 4.07
CA LEU A 283 -26.73 10.95 4.13
C LEU A 283 -27.03 12.19 5.00
N ARG A 284 -28.25 12.72 4.93
CA ARG A 284 -28.66 13.90 5.72
C ARG A 284 -28.87 13.59 7.20
N THR A 285 -29.45 12.45 7.52
CA THR A 285 -29.95 12.15 8.86
C THR A 285 -29.01 11.29 9.69
N ARG A 286 -28.25 10.39 9.06
CA ARG A 286 -27.48 9.37 9.77
C ARG A 286 -25.99 9.68 9.90
N TYR A 287 -25.41 10.44 8.99
CA TYR A 287 -23.95 10.63 8.91
C TYR A 287 -23.54 12.07 9.18
N ASP A 288 -22.38 12.23 9.80
CA ASP A 288 -21.79 13.52 10.15
C ASP A 288 -20.79 14.00 9.09
N LYS A 289 -20.09 13.05 8.43
CA LYS A 289 -19.06 13.29 7.43
C LYS A 289 -19.32 12.44 6.18
N VAL A 290 -19.22 13.07 5.01
CA VAL A 290 -19.43 12.42 3.70
C VAL A 290 -18.19 12.57 2.84
N VAL A 291 -17.72 11.46 2.27
CA VAL A 291 -16.68 11.42 1.25
C VAL A 291 -17.28 10.81 -0.01
N VAL A 292 -17.18 11.51 -1.15
CA VAL A 292 -17.63 11.02 -2.45
C VAL A 292 -16.40 10.56 -3.21
N ALA A 293 -16.26 9.26 -3.44
CA ALA A 293 -15.20 8.66 -4.24
C ALA A 293 -15.72 8.31 -5.63
N VAL A 294 -15.05 8.78 -6.67
CA VAL A 294 -15.47 8.60 -8.07
C VAL A 294 -14.50 7.69 -8.78
N HIS A 295 -14.99 6.55 -9.26
CA HIS A 295 -14.25 5.45 -9.89
C HIS A 295 -14.77 5.11 -11.27
N GLY A 296 -14.03 4.27 -12.02
CA GLY A 296 -14.51 3.66 -13.26
C GLY A 296 -14.78 4.65 -14.39
N LEU A 297 -14.10 5.80 -14.40
CA LEU A 297 -14.25 6.81 -15.44
C LEU A 297 -13.72 6.31 -16.77
N THR A 298 -14.42 6.63 -17.85
CA THR A 298 -13.93 6.37 -19.20
C THR A 298 -12.79 7.34 -19.57
N ARG A 299 -11.87 6.88 -20.43
CA ARG A 299 -10.74 7.68 -20.91
C ARG A 299 -11.21 8.92 -21.68
N PHE A 300 -12.30 8.81 -22.43
CA PHE A 300 -12.87 9.87 -23.25
C PHE A 300 -14.15 10.44 -22.62
N PRO A 301 -14.44 11.73 -22.79
CA PRO A 301 -15.54 12.40 -22.12
C PRO A 301 -16.93 11.90 -22.50
N GLY A 302 -17.09 11.25 -23.66
CA GLY A 302 -18.39 10.91 -24.23
C GLY A 302 -19.15 12.14 -24.74
N GLN A 303 -20.34 11.94 -25.31
CA GLN A 303 -21.14 13.02 -25.90
C GLN A 303 -21.57 14.08 -24.88
N ASN A 304 -21.92 13.68 -23.66
CA ASN A 304 -22.37 14.56 -22.58
C ASN A 304 -21.25 15.01 -21.65
N ARG A 305 -19.99 14.72 -21.95
CA ARG A 305 -18.81 15.00 -21.11
C ARG A 305 -18.92 14.44 -19.68
N THR A 306 -19.62 13.33 -19.49
CA THR A 306 -19.82 12.69 -18.17
C THR A 306 -18.76 11.66 -17.83
N PHE A 307 -17.85 11.35 -18.76
CA PHE A 307 -16.80 10.34 -18.56
C PHE A 307 -17.35 8.96 -18.15
N GLY A 308 -18.55 8.60 -18.65
CA GLY A 308 -19.22 7.33 -18.36
C GLY A 308 -20.08 7.33 -17.09
N MET A 309 -20.09 8.41 -16.33
CA MET A 309 -20.99 8.54 -15.16
C MET A 309 -22.45 8.66 -15.62
N SER A 310 -23.36 7.97 -14.91
CA SER A 310 -24.80 8.13 -15.12
C SER A 310 -25.32 9.42 -14.50
N GLU A 311 -26.45 9.91 -15.01
CA GLU A 311 -27.12 11.09 -14.45
C GLU A 311 -27.54 10.88 -12.99
N ALA A 312 -27.95 9.65 -12.63
CA ALA A 312 -28.25 9.28 -11.26
C ALA A 312 -27.05 9.41 -10.33
N ALA A 313 -25.85 8.93 -10.77
CA ALA A 313 -24.62 9.07 -10.00
C ALA A 313 -24.18 10.53 -9.84
N LEU A 314 -24.29 11.32 -10.91
CA LEU A 314 -24.02 12.78 -10.86
C LEU A 314 -25.00 13.51 -9.93
N GLY A 315 -26.28 13.15 -9.97
CA GLY A 315 -27.30 13.69 -9.07
C GLY A 315 -27.04 13.33 -7.61
N LEU A 316 -26.64 12.09 -7.33
CA LEU A 316 -26.26 11.65 -5.99
C LEU A 316 -25.01 12.39 -5.48
N ALA A 317 -23.99 12.56 -6.32
CA ALA A 317 -22.79 13.32 -5.96
C ALA A 317 -23.11 14.79 -5.67
N ALA A 318 -23.86 15.46 -6.55
CA ALA A 318 -24.28 16.85 -6.38
C ALA A 318 -25.07 17.04 -5.08
N GLY A 319 -26.05 16.18 -4.83
CA GLY A 319 -26.86 16.21 -3.60
C GLY A 319 -26.03 15.97 -2.34
N ALA A 320 -25.04 15.06 -2.38
CA ALA A 320 -24.14 14.82 -1.25
C ALA A 320 -23.24 16.04 -0.97
N ILE A 321 -22.74 16.71 -2.02
CA ILE A 321 -21.93 17.94 -1.92
C ILE A 321 -22.72 19.10 -1.31
N GLU A 322 -24.00 19.25 -1.68
CA GLU A 322 -24.89 20.30 -1.17
C GLU A 322 -25.34 20.03 0.27
N ALA A 323 -25.56 18.75 0.62
CA ALA A 323 -26.11 18.38 1.91
C ALA A 323 -25.19 18.66 3.09
N LYS A 324 -23.87 18.47 2.92
CA LYS A 324 -22.86 18.61 3.99
C LYS A 324 -21.50 19.02 3.42
N PRO A 325 -20.61 19.65 4.23
CA PRO A 325 -19.21 19.80 3.86
C PRO A 325 -18.62 18.44 3.52
N SER A 326 -18.31 18.23 2.25
CA SER A 326 -17.88 16.94 1.71
C SER A 326 -16.58 17.07 0.94
N ALA A 327 -15.80 15.97 0.94
CA ALA A 327 -14.64 15.81 0.10
C ALA A 327 -15.00 14.94 -1.11
N VAL A 328 -14.64 15.40 -2.30
CA VAL A 328 -14.65 14.58 -3.52
C VAL A 328 -13.24 14.07 -3.78
N VAL A 329 -13.12 12.76 -3.96
CA VAL A 329 -11.89 12.05 -4.35
C VAL A 329 -12.10 11.48 -5.74
N LEU A 330 -11.44 12.05 -6.73
CA LEU A 330 -11.63 11.74 -8.14
C LEU A 330 -10.50 10.82 -8.64
N PHE A 331 -10.84 9.57 -8.93
CA PHE A 331 -9.93 8.60 -9.52
C PHE A 331 -10.10 8.59 -11.05
N GLY A 332 -9.13 9.14 -11.76
CA GLY A 332 -9.13 9.18 -13.23
C GLY A 332 -8.97 10.57 -13.81
N ASN A 333 -9.68 10.83 -14.91
CA ASN A 333 -9.50 12.03 -15.72
C ASN A 333 -9.91 13.32 -14.97
N PRO A 334 -9.02 14.31 -14.78
CA PRO A 334 -9.31 15.53 -14.04
C PRO A 334 -10.46 16.35 -14.65
N TYR A 335 -10.68 16.28 -15.96
CA TYR A 335 -11.77 17.01 -16.62
C TYR A 335 -13.19 16.56 -16.19
N ALA A 336 -13.32 15.41 -15.56
CA ALA A 336 -14.59 15.00 -14.94
C ALA A 336 -15.05 15.96 -13.83
N ALA A 337 -14.12 16.71 -13.24
CA ALA A 337 -14.43 17.74 -12.25
C ALA A 337 -14.89 19.09 -12.87
N ALA A 338 -14.98 19.22 -14.18
CA ALA A 338 -15.47 20.45 -14.81
C ALA A 338 -16.94 20.75 -14.47
N GLY A 339 -17.73 19.72 -14.16
CA GLY A 339 -19.14 19.81 -13.75
C GLY A 339 -19.34 19.98 -12.23
N SER A 340 -20.44 19.40 -11.72
CA SER A 340 -20.88 19.50 -10.32
C SER A 340 -19.85 18.98 -9.30
N LEU A 341 -19.07 17.97 -9.64
CA LEU A 341 -18.01 17.44 -8.76
C LEU A 341 -16.99 18.49 -8.35
N GLY A 342 -16.67 19.42 -9.25
CA GLY A 342 -15.74 20.52 -8.96
C GLY A 342 -16.27 21.57 -8.00
N ASN A 343 -17.55 21.52 -7.60
CA ASN A 343 -18.16 22.43 -6.62
C ASN A 343 -18.01 21.94 -5.17
N ALA A 344 -17.39 20.78 -4.96
CA ALA A 344 -17.11 20.24 -3.64
C ALA A 344 -16.29 21.22 -2.79
N GLY A 345 -16.49 21.23 -1.49
CA GLY A 345 -15.67 22.02 -0.56
C GLY A 345 -14.20 21.63 -0.64
N SER A 346 -13.92 20.32 -0.68
CA SER A 346 -12.58 19.81 -1.00
C SER A 346 -12.61 18.89 -2.20
N LEU A 347 -11.66 19.05 -3.13
CA LEU A 347 -11.49 18.23 -4.32
C LEU A 347 -10.07 17.69 -4.39
N LEU A 348 -9.93 16.37 -4.29
CA LEU A 348 -8.69 15.64 -4.44
C LEU A 348 -8.69 14.89 -5.77
N VAL A 349 -7.76 15.17 -6.66
CA VAL A 349 -7.63 14.54 -7.98
C VAL A 349 -6.47 13.54 -7.96
N CYS A 350 -6.75 12.27 -8.25
CA CYS A 350 -5.82 11.15 -8.12
C CYS A 350 -5.27 10.64 -9.47
N TYR A 351 -5.84 11.06 -10.60
CA TYR A 351 -5.46 10.73 -11.98
C TYR A 351 -5.58 9.26 -12.37
N GLU A 352 -5.30 8.33 -11.46
CA GLU A 352 -5.35 6.89 -11.69
C GLU A 352 -6.36 6.22 -10.77
N ASP A 353 -7.01 5.14 -11.25
CA ASP A 353 -7.97 4.33 -10.50
C ASP A 353 -7.35 2.95 -10.21
N GLU A 354 -6.33 2.96 -9.35
CA GLU A 354 -5.50 1.80 -9.04
C GLU A 354 -5.23 1.66 -7.53
N PRO A 355 -4.92 0.44 -7.04
CA PRO A 355 -4.73 0.17 -5.61
C PRO A 355 -3.81 1.15 -4.89
N ILE A 356 -2.68 1.53 -5.48
CA ILE A 356 -1.73 2.48 -4.87
C ILE A 356 -2.36 3.87 -4.73
N ALA A 357 -3.08 4.35 -5.74
CA ALA A 357 -3.77 5.63 -5.70
C ALA A 357 -4.90 5.63 -4.66
N HIS A 358 -5.63 4.51 -4.54
CA HIS A 358 -6.66 4.32 -3.52
C HIS A 358 -6.10 4.45 -2.10
N GLU A 359 -5.01 3.72 -1.81
CA GLU A 359 -4.36 3.75 -0.49
C GLU A 359 -3.84 5.14 -0.13
N VAL A 360 -3.12 5.77 -1.06
CA VAL A 360 -2.52 7.10 -0.85
C VAL A 360 -3.59 8.17 -0.68
N ALA A 361 -4.66 8.13 -1.50
CA ALA A 361 -5.76 9.09 -1.39
C ALA A 361 -6.50 8.97 -0.05
N ALA A 362 -6.78 7.74 0.42
CA ALA A 362 -7.40 7.52 1.73
C ALA A 362 -6.53 8.05 2.87
N ASP A 363 -5.19 7.87 2.79
CA ASP A 363 -4.25 8.44 3.75
C ASP A 363 -4.24 9.97 3.71
N MET A 364 -4.39 10.59 2.52
CA MET A 364 -4.50 12.05 2.39
C MET A 364 -5.81 12.57 2.95
N VAL A 365 -6.93 11.88 2.70
CA VAL A 365 -8.22 12.19 3.33
C VAL A 365 -8.12 12.15 4.85
N ALA A 366 -7.35 11.21 5.36
CA ALA A 366 -7.09 11.04 6.79
C ALA A 366 -6.03 12.01 7.36
N GLY A 367 -5.43 12.86 6.54
CA GLY A 367 -4.35 13.76 6.97
C GLY A 367 -3.03 13.07 7.30
N LEU A 368 -2.86 11.80 6.94
CA LEU A 368 -1.62 11.06 7.16
C LEU A 368 -0.52 11.41 6.17
N ARG A 369 -0.92 11.96 5.04
CA ARG A 369 -0.07 12.44 3.95
C ARG A 369 -0.59 13.78 3.46
N GLY A 370 0.32 14.69 3.18
CA GLY A 370 -0.03 15.98 2.53
C GLY A 370 -0.02 15.84 1.02
N PRO A 371 -1.07 16.30 0.31
CA PRO A 371 -1.05 16.39 -1.15
C PRO A 371 0.01 17.40 -1.59
N GLN A 372 0.76 17.08 -2.64
CA GLN A 372 1.85 17.91 -3.18
C GLN A 372 1.72 18.18 -4.67
N GLY A 373 0.81 17.48 -5.34
CA GLY A 373 0.60 17.57 -6.77
C GLY A 373 0.08 18.95 -7.22
N ARG A 374 0.23 19.20 -8.51
CA ARG A 374 -0.33 20.37 -9.19
C ARG A 374 -1.03 19.92 -10.45
N LEU A 375 -2.19 20.54 -10.75
CA LEU A 375 -2.92 20.23 -11.97
C LEU A 375 -2.01 20.38 -13.21
N PRO A 376 -1.88 19.35 -14.02
CA PRO A 376 -1.12 19.41 -15.26
C PRO A 376 -1.88 20.15 -16.38
N VAL A 377 -3.19 20.33 -16.22
CA VAL A 377 -4.10 20.94 -17.19
C VAL A 377 -5.10 21.84 -16.47
N ALA A 378 -5.60 22.87 -17.15
CA ALA A 378 -6.72 23.67 -16.68
C ALA A 378 -8.01 22.84 -16.77
N ILE A 379 -8.77 22.74 -15.69
CA ILE A 379 -10.08 22.05 -15.68
C ILE A 379 -11.18 23.03 -16.06
N ARG A 380 -11.15 24.20 -15.49
CA ARG A 380 -12.03 25.36 -15.74
C ARG A 380 -11.36 26.64 -15.22
N ASP A 381 -11.96 27.80 -15.45
CA ASP A 381 -11.32 29.10 -15.17
C ASP A 381 -10.87 29.28 -13.71
N ASP A 382 -11.64 28.75 -12.73
CA ASP A 382 -11.28 28.77 -11.30
C ASP A 382 -10.36 27.62 -10.88
N MET A 383 -9.97 26.75 -11.82
CA MET A 383 -9.04 25.62 -11.62
C MET A 383 -8.01 25.57 -12.74
N PRO A 384 -7.15 26.60 -12.85
CA PRO A 384 -6.15 26.68 -13.92
C PRO A 384 -5.04 25.64 -13.74
N SER A 385 -4.28 25.40 -14.80
CA SER A 385 -3.05 24.60 -14.77
C SER A 385 -2.11 25.12 -13.67
N GLY A 386 -1.42 24.22 -12.97
CA GLY A 386 -0.57 24.56 -11.84
C GLY A 386 -1.28 24.71 -10.49
N THR A 387 -2.63 24.72 -10.46
CA THR A 387 -3.39 24.70 -9.20
C THR A 387 -3.04 23.48 -8.37
N GLY A 388 -2.75 23.70 -7.10
CA GLY A 388 -2.51 22.65 -6.11
C GLY A 388 -2.23 23.25 -4.75
N LEU A 389 -2.95 22.75 -3.76
CA LEU A 389 -2.84 23.15 -2.37
C LEU A 389 -2.07 22.09 -1.60
N THR A 390 -1.31 22.51 -0.62
CA THR A 390 -0.63 21.62 0.34
C THR A 390 -1.37 21.67 1.66
N LEU A 391 -1.52 20.49 2.29
CA LEU A 391 -1.99 20.43 3.67
C LEU A 391 -0.85 19.92 4.56
N PRO A 392 -0.77 20.40 5.79
CA PRO A 392 0.13 19.81 6.76
C PRO A 392 -0.28 18.35 7.02
N VAL A 393 0.70 17.50 7.17
CA VAL A 393 0.45 16.16 7.69
C VAL A 393 0.02 16.31 9.15
N LEU A 394 -1.17 15.83 9.47
CA LEU A 394 -1.62 15.81 10.86
C LEU A 394 -0.77 14.79 11.63
N PRO A 395 -0.07 15.20 12.68
CA PRO A 395 0.57 14.23 13.55
C PRO A 395 -0.52 13.42 14.25
N ARG A 396 -0.77 12.20 13.78
CA ARG A 396 -1.53 11.26 14.61
C ARG A 396 -0.74 10.98 15.87
N SER A 397 -1.43 10.82 16.97
CA SER A 397 -0.77 10.54 18.24
C SER A 397 0.11 9.27 18.20
N GLY A 398 -0.17 8.33 17.30
CA GLY A 398 0.63 7.12 17.05
C GLY A 398 1.73 7.24 15.99
N THR A 399 1.88 8.38 15.30
CA THR A 399 2.94 8.54 14.30
C THR A 399 4.26 8.86 15.02
N LEU A 400 5.25 7.99 14.89
CA LEU A 400 6.60 8.27 15.36
C LEU A 400 7.32 9.17 14.35
N ALA A 401 7.99 10.21 14.86
CA ALA A 401 8.80 11.07 14.01
C ALA A 401 9.93 10.28 13.35
N THR A 402 10.23 10.56 12.08
CA THR A 402 11.37 9.96 11.39
C THR A 402 12.66 10.72 11.69
N GLY A 403 13.75 9.98 11.91
CA GLY A 403 15.11 10.54 12.01
C GLY A 403 15.75 10.78 10.63
N ALA A 404 16.96 11.30 10.62
CA ALA A 404 17.73 11.53 9.39
C ALA A 404 17.97 10.24 8.59
N PRO A 405 18.01 10.27 7.24
CA PRO A 405 18.04 9.10 6.37
C PRO A 405 19.38 8.32 6.33
N THR A 406 20.35 8.66 7.16
CA THR A 406 21.62 7.93 7.23
C THR A 406 21.43 6.61 7.96
N ASN A 407 21.75 5.47 7.31
CA ASN A 407 21.74 4.15 7.95
C ASN A 407 22.82 4.08 9.05
N PRO A 408 22.46 4.30 10.34
CA PRO A 408 23.44 4.28 11.43
C PRO A 408 23.77 2.87 11.92
N PHE A 409 23.11 1.83 11.36
CA PHE A 409 23.14 0.47 11.86
C PHE A 409 23.50 -0.57 10.77
N PRO A 410 24.67 -0.50 10.10
CA PRO A 410 25.04 -1.43 9.04
C PRO A 410 25.12 -2.90 9.51
N ALA A 411 25.38 -3.13 10.79
CA ALA A 411 25.39 -4.48 11.36
C ALA A 411 24.00 -5.15 11.34
N ILE A 412 22.91 -4.37 11.40
CA ILE A 412 21.55 -4.92 11.27
C ILE A 412 21.36 -5.53 9.88
N ASP A 413 21.78 -4.80 8.83
CA ASP A 413 21.66 -5.26 7.44
C ASP A 413 22.37 -6.61 7.28
N SER A 414 23.61 -6.68 7.71
CA SER A 414 24.42 -7.90 7.61
C SER A 414 23.81 -9.09 8.37
N LEU A 415 23.31 -8.87 9.59
CA LEU A 415 22.71 -9.94 10.41
C LEU A 415 21.37 -10.41 9.84
N ALA A 416 20.54 -9.49 9.35
CA ALA A 416 19.25 -9.82 8.76
C ALA A 416 19.42 -10.56 7.42
N GLU A 417 20.31 -10.10 6.54
CA GLU A 417 20.61 -10.75 5.26
C GLU A 417 21.24 -12.13 5.47
N ASP A 418 22.13 -12.29 6.47
CA ASP A 418 22.68 -13.58 6.84
C ASP A 418 21.60 -14.55 7.33
N ALA A 419 20.69 -14.11 8.17
CA ALA A 419 19.56 -14.91 8.65
C ALA A 419 18.68 -15.42 7.48
N ILE A 420 18.41 -14.56 6.48
CA ILE A 420 17.64 -14.96 5.28
C ILE A 420 18.44 -15.94 4.43
N ARG A 421 19.71 -15.65 4.14
CA ARG A 421 20.59 -16.53 3.38
C ARG A 421 20.69 -17.92 4.01
N GLN A 422 20.75 -17.99 5.34
CA GLN A 422 20.77 -19.25 6.09
C GLN A 422 19.37 -19.86 6.29
N ARG A 423 18.32 -19.30 5.64
CA ARG A 423 16.93 -19.78 5.71
C ARG A 423 16.40 -19.85 7.16
N ALA A 424 16.75 -18.88 7.99
CA ALA A 424 16.19 -18.73 9.34
C ALA A 424 14.76 -18.18 9.33
N ALA A 425 14.44 -17.35 8.32
CA ALA A 425 13.11 -16.90 7.93
C ALA A 425 13.14 -16.52 6.44
N PRO A 426 12.00 -16.53 5.73
CA PRO A 426 11.92 -16.02 4.35
C PRO A 426 12.19 -14.52 4.26
N GLY A 427 11.76 -13.78 5.27
CA GLY A 427 11.96 -12.34 5.39
C GLY A 427 11.68 -11.83 6.79
N CYS A 428 12.06 -10.57 7.02
CA CYS A 428 11.83 -9.89 8.29
C CYS A 428 11.71 -8.36 8.09
N VAL A 429 11.17 -7.70 9.11
CA VAL A 429 11.17 -6.24 9.23
C VAL A 429 11.80 -5.87 10.57
N VAL A 430 12.73 -4.91 10.53
CA VAL A 430 13.40 -4.37 11.72
C VAL A 430 13.06 -2.90 11.86
N LEU A 431 12.60 -2.49 13.04
CA LEU A 431 12.38 -1.10 13.37
C LEU A 431 13.08 -0.75 14.68
N VAL A 432 13.79 0.38 14.67
CA VAL A 432 14.42 0.99 15.85
C VAL A 432 13.92 2.40 15.98
N ALA A 433 13.34 2.73 17.14
CA ALA A 433 13.09 4.11 17.54
C ALA A 433 13.96 4.47 18.75
N HIS A 434 14.59 5.64 18.70
CA HIS A 434 15.44 6.16 19.77
C HIS A 434 15.09 7.61 20.05
N LYS A 435 14.86 7.93 21.30
CA LYS A 435 14.43 9.26 21.75
C LYS A 435 13.16 9.73 21.01
N GLY A 436 12.18 8.83 20.93
CA GLY A 436 10.89 9.09 20.31
C GLY A 436 10.91 9.23 18.79
N ARG A 437 12.03 8.90 18.11
CA ARG A 437 12.18 9.02 16.66
C ARG A 437 12.59 7.70 16.02
N VAL A 438 11.94 7.33 14.91
CA VAL A 438 12.37 6.16 14.10
C VAL A 438 13.71 6.49 13.45
N VAL A 439 14.74 5.78 13.84
CA VAL A 439 16.12 5.93 13.32
C VAL A 439 16.50 4.82 12.35
N TYR A 440 15.73 3.73 12.34
CA TYR A 440 15.89 2.62 11.41
C TYR A 440 14.55 1.93 11.18
N HIS A 441 14.17 1.69 9.90
CA HIS A 441 12.98 0.91 9.53
C HIS A 441 13.22 0.29 8.16
N LYS A 442 13.46 -1.02 8.12
CA LYS A 442 13.82 -1.71 6.88
C LYS A 442 13.24 -3.13 6.84
N ALA A 443 12.82 -3.55 5.67
CA ALA A 443 12.40 -4.90 5.35
C ALA A 443 13.50 -5.66 4.61
N PHE A 444 13.57 -6.97 4.82
CA PHE A 444 14.54 -7.87 4.21
C PHE A 444 13.87 -9.13 3.70
N GLY A 445 14.34 -9.65 2.56
CA GLY A 445 13.87 -10.89 1.98
C GLY A 445 12.45 -10.81 1.41
N HIS A 446 11.74 -11.92 1.45
CA HIS A 446 10.43 -12.11 0.82
C HIS A 446 9.42 -12.69 1.79
N GLN A 447 8.14 -12.70 1.41
CA GLN A 447 7.09 -13.30 2.24
C GLN A 447 7.16 -14.84 2.27
N THR A 448 7.72 -15.43 1.21
CA THR A 448 7.91 -16.87 1.04
C THR A 448 9.29 -17.14 0.43
N TYR A 449 9.75 -18.40 0.50
CA TYR A 449 11.06 -18.78 -0.05
C TYR A 449 11.10 -18.92 -1.58
N ASP A 450 9.96 -18.86 -2.26
CA ASP A 450 9.89 -18.80 -3.73
C ASP A 450 10.23 -17.41 -4.29
N SER A 451 10.40 -16.43 -3.40
CA SER A 451 10.80 -15.05 -3.72
C SER A 451 9.83 -14.29 -4.63
N THR A 452 8.57 -14.73 -4.71
CA THR A 452 7.56 -14.11 -5.59
C THR A 452 7.04 -12.77 -5.07
N ARG A 453 7.17 -12.52 -3.75
CA ARG A 453 6.72 -11.28 -3.13
C ARG A 453 7.73 -10.77 -2.11
N ALA A 454 8.28 -9.59 -2.36
CA ALA A 454 9.20 -8.93 -1.43
C ALA A 454 8.51 -8.59 -0.11
N MET A 455 9.26 -8.67 0.99
CA MET A 455 8.85 -8.10 2.27
C MET A 455 8.89 -6.57 2.18
N THR A 456 7.92 -5.91 2.80
CA THR A 456 7.88 -4.44 2.89
C THR A 456 7.75 -3.98 4.33
N PRO A 457 8.11 -2.73 4.67
CA PRO A 457 7.91 -2.18 6.01
C PRO A 457 6.46 -2.22 6.49
N GLU A 458 5.48 -2.20 5.58
CA GLU A 458 4.05 -2.24 5.83
C GLU A 458 3.48 -3.66 5.90
N THR A 459 4.30 -4.69 5.67
CA THR A 459 3.85 -6.08 5.77
C THR A 459 3.31 -6.38 7.17
N LEU A 460 2.15 -7.03 7.22
CA LEU A 460 1.51 -7.46 8.46
C LEU A 460 1.99 -8.85 8.85
N PHE A 461 2.29 -9.01 10.14
CA PHE A 461 2.74 -10.29 10.69
C PHE A 461 1.79 -10.77 11.78
N ASP A 462 1.62 -12.08 11.87
CA ASP A 462 1.03 -12.69 13.06
C ASP A 462 1.95 -12.45 14.27
N MET A 463 1.46 -11.68 15.20
CA MET A 463 2.22 -11.25 16.39
C MET A 463 2.38 -12.36 17.42
N ALA A 464 1.66 -13.47 17.29
CA ALA A 464 1.64 -14.57 18.25
C ALA A 464 1.53 -14.03 19.70
N SER A 465 2.43 -14.43 20.62
CA SER A 465 2.36 -14.01 22.02
C SER A 465 2.62 -12.51 22.28
N VAL A 466 3.09 -11.73 21.30
CA VAL A 466 3.12 -10.26 21.43
C VAL A 466 1.69 -9.69 21.56
N THR A 467 0.65 -10.43 21.12
CA THR A 467 -0.76 -10.16 21.41
C THR A 467 -1.01 -9.94 22.89
N LYS A 468 -0.36 -10.72 23.75
CA LYS A 468 -0.52 -10.64 25.22
C LYS A 468 -0.25 -9.23 25.74
N ILE A 469 0.79 -8.57 25.25
CA ILE A 469 1.16 -7.22 25.71
C ILE A 469 0.47 -6.12 24.90
N CYS A 470 0.25 -6.30 23.62
CA CYS A 470 -0.31 -5.27 22.74
C CYS A 470 -1.86 -5.22 22.71
N ALA A 471 -2.55 -6.25 23.20
CA ALA A 471 -3.99 -6.27 23.30
C ALA A 471 -4.46 -6.53 24.75
N THR A 472 -4.18 -7.70 25.30
CA THR A 472 -4.76 -8.15 26.58
C THR A 472 -4.22 -7.35 27.77
N THR A 473 -2.88 -7.25 27.92
CA THR A 473 -2.29 -6.51 29.04
C THR A 473 -2.65 -5.02 28.96
N LEU A 474 -2.58 -4.39 27.77
CA LEU A 474 -3.02 -3.00 27.61
C LEU A 474 -4.49 -2.80 28.04
N SER A 475 -5.37 -3.73 27.67
CA SER A 475 -6.79 -3.68 28.08
C SER A 475 -6.94 -3.83 29.60
N VAL A 476 -6.20 -4.76 30.20
CA VAL A 476 -6.16 -4.94 31.67
C VAL A 476 -5.59 -3.69 32.37
N MET A 477 -4.50 -3.11 31.86
CA MET A 477 -3.92 -1.85 32.37
C MET A 477 -4.96 -0.72 32.37
N LYS A 478 -5.71 -0.60 31.26
CA LYS A 478 -6.74 0.46 31.15
C LYS A 478 -7.87 0.26 32.15
N LEU A 479 -8.36 -0.95 32.29
CA LEU A 479 -9.42 -1.27 33.27
C LEU A 479 -8.94 -1.10 34.71
N TYR A 480 -7.67 -1.39 34.99
CA TYR A 480 -7.04 -1.11 36.29
C TYR A 480 -6.95 0.39 36.54
N ASP A 481 -6.47 1.15 35.58
CA ASP A 481 -6.33 2.61 35.62
C ASP A 481 -7.69 3.32 35.84
N GLU A 482 -8.76 2.76 35.30
CA GLU A 482 -10.14 3.20 35.51
C GLU A 482 -10.78 2.68 36.81
N GLY A 483 -10.06 1.90 37.63
CA GLY A 483 -10.59 1.31 38.86
C GLY A 483 -11.66 0.22 38.64
N ARG A 484 -11.83 -0.29 37.41
CA ARG A 484 -12.83 -1.30 37.04
C ARG A 484 -12.38 -2.72 37.37
N ILE A 485 -11.10 -2.93 37.52
CA ILE A 485 -10.52 -4.20 37.99
C ILE A 485 -9.51 -3.96 39.11
N ARG A 486 -9.27 -4.99 39.92
CA ARG A 486 -8.25 -5.02 40.97
C ARG A 486 -7.35 -6.23 40.74
N LEU A 487 -6.04 -6.05 40.86
CA LEU A 487 -5.05 -7.10 40.63
C LEU A 487 -5.16 -8.25 41.65
N ASP A 488 -5.59 -7.96 42.88
CA ASP A 488 -5.74 -8.94 43.96
C ASP A 488 -7.13 -9.59 43.96
N ALA A 489 -8.07 -9.15 43.12
CA ALA A 489 -9.33 -9.81 42.92
C ALA A 489 -9.15 -11.13 42.15
N THR A 490 -10.07 -12.02 42.31
CA THR A 490 -10.01 -13.40 41.77
C THR A 490 -10.80 -13.56 40.48
N LEU A 491 -10.57 -14.65 39.78
CA LEU A 491 -11.35 -15.02 38.60
C LEU A 491 -12.84 -15.13 38.94
N GLY A 492 -13.19 -15.68 40.11
CA GLY A 492 -14.58 -15.81 40.53
C GLY A 492 -15.31 -14.48 40.75
N ASP A 493 -14.58 -13.38 40.97
CA ASP A 493 -15.17 -12.04 41.08
C ASP A 493 -15.63 -11.50 39.72
N TYR A 494 -14.91 -11.79 38.64
CA TYR A 494 -15.19 -11.27 37.31
C TYR A 494 -15.85 -12.28 36.36
N LEU A 495 -15.59 -13.58 36.58
CA LEU A 495 -16.09 -14.67 35.75
C LEU A 495 -16.95 -15.63 36.60
N PRO A 496 -18.27 -15.32 36.83
CA PRO A 496 -19.13 -16.12 37.70
C PRO A 496 -19.19 -17.61 37.36
N TRP A 497 -18.99 -17.96 36.08
CA TRP A 497 -18.98 -19.34 35.61
C TRP A 497 -17.76 -20.17 36.08
N THR A 498 -16.76 -19.52 36.66
CA THR A 498 -15.60 -20.21 37.28
C THR A 498 -15.88 -20.63 38.72
N ARG A 499 -16.92 -20.07 39.34
CA ARG A 499 -17.30 -20.39 40.73
C ARG A 499 -17.59 -21.87 40.89
N GLY A 500 -17.11 -22.46 41.99
CA GLY A 500 -17.20 -23.88 42.20
C GLY A 500 -16.07 -24.71 41.61
N SER A 501 -15.16 -24.11 40.87
CA SER A 501 -13.92 -24.70 40.38
C SER A 501 -12.71 -24.30 41.21
N ASP A 502 -11.61 -25.06 41.17
CA ASP A 502 -10.31 -24.73 41.77
C ASP A 502 -9.66 -23.46 41.16
N LYS A 503 -10.22 -22.91 40.07
CA LYS A 503 -9.72 -21.66 39.43
C LYS A 503 -10.38 -20.40 39.97
N ALA A 504 -11.52 -20.51 40.64
CA ALA A 504 -12.26 -19.35 41.12
C ALA A 504 -11.43 -18.42 42.03
N GLY A 505 -10.54 -18.99 42.84
CA GLY A 505 -9.68 -18.26 43.75
C GLY A 505 -8.36 -17.70 43.16
N ILE A 506 -8.07 -17.93 41.89
CA ILE A 506 -6.85 -17.45 41.23
C ILE A 506 -6.93 -15.93 41.08
N ARG A 507 -5.93 -15.19 41.56
CA ARG A 507 -5.89 -13.75 41.44
C ARG A 507 -5.45 -13.32 40.04
N LEU A 508 -5.91 -12.16 39.57
CA LEU A 508 -5.53 -11.64 38.27
C LEU A 508 -4.03 -11.39 38.12
N ARG A 509 -3.38 -10.96 39.25
CA ARG A 509 -1.92 -10.76 39.26
C ARG A 509 -1.17 -12.07 38.99
N ASP A 510 -1.64 -13.20 39.53
CA ASP A 510 -0.96 -14.49 39.39
C ASP A 510 -1.03 -15.02 37.94
N LEU A 511 -2.13 -14.72 37.23
CA LEU A 511 -2.26 -14.95 35.79
C LEU A 511 -1.27 -14.09 34.98
N LEU A 512 -1.16 -12.78 35.32
CA LEU A 512 -0.28 -11.85 34.60
C LEU A 512 1.22 -12.22 34.72
N ILE A 513 1.63 -12.84 35.82
CA ILE A 513 3.04 -13.25 36.03
C ILE A 513 3.29 -14.73 35.71
N HIS A 514 2.29 -15.47 35.19
CA HIS A 514 2.36 -16.90 34.91
C HIS A 514 2.70 -17.77 36.13
N GLN A 515 2.08 -17.45 37.25
CA GLN A 515 2.21 -18.18 38.53
C GLN A 515 0.84 -18.64 39.06
N ALA A 516 -0.14 -18.74 38.19
CA ALA A 516 -1.50 -19.23 38.49
C ALA A 516 -1.60 -20.76 38.60
N GLY A 517 -0.54 -21.52 38.31
CA GLY A 517 -0.55 -22.97 38.32
C GLY A 517 -1.33 -23.65 37.20
N LEU A 518 -1.72 -22.91 36.17
CA LEU A 518 -2.44 -23.47 35.03
C LEU A 518 -1.51 -24.22 34.09
N LYS A 519 -2.04 -25.19 33.34
CA LYS A 519 -1.29 -25.88 32.27
C LYS A 519 -0.78 -24.85 31.26
N ALA A 520 0.41 -25.09 30.69
CA ALA A 520 1.01 -24.24 29.67
C ALA A 520 0.05 -24.00 28.49
N PHE A 521 -0.53 -25.05 27.94
CA PHE A 521 -1.56 -25.00 26.90
C PHE A 521 -2.41 -26.29 26.89
N ILE A 522 -3.59 -26.22 26.23
CA ILE A 522 -4.46 -27.36 25.97
C ILE A 522 -4.65 -27.48 24.47
N PRO A 523 -4.27 -28.61 23.85
CA PRO A 523 -4.36 -28.78 22.38
C PRO A 523 -5.80 -29.12 21.94
N PHE A 524 -6.74 -28.19 22.09
CA PHE A 524 -8.17 -28.38 21.80
C PHE A 524 -8.44 -28.95 20.41
N TYR A 525 -7.65 -28.54 19.41
CA TYR A 525 -7.82 -28.98 18.03
C TYR A 525 -7.76 -30.50 17.86
N ARG A 526 -7.01 -31.21 18.74
CA ARG A 526 -6.91 -32.68 18.71
C ARG A 526 -8.22 -33.36 18.99
N GLU A 527 -9.14 -32.70 19.69
CA GLU A 527 -10.48 -33.24 19.92
C GLU A 527 -11.36 -33.18 18.66
N THR A 528 -11.05 -32.28 17.72
CA THR A 528 -11.85 -31.96 16.53
C THR A 528 -11.41 -32.70 15.27
N ILE A 529 -10.26 -33.38 15.32
CA ILE A 529 -9.69 -34.12 14.19
C ILE A 529 -9.31 -35.53 14.59
N ASP A 530 -9.15 -36.39 13.62
CA ASP A 530 -8.37 -37.64 13.79
C ASP A 530 -6.89 -37.26 13.84
N THR A 531 -6.22 -37.56 14.93
CA THR A 531 -4.84 -37.13 15.18
C THR A 531 -3.79 -37.86 14.36
N THR A 532 -4.14 -38.94 13.69
CA THR A 532 -3.27 -39.69 12.81
C THR A 532 -3.33 -39.17 11.39
N THR A 533 -4.54 -38.90 10.91
CA THR A 533 -4.79 -38.49 9.51
C THR A 533 -4.98 -37.01 9.32
N GLY A 534 -5.25 -36.26 10.39
CA GLY A 534 -5.63 -34.82 10.33
C GLY A 534 -7.02 -34.60 9.74
N ILE A 535 -7.79 -35.63 9.47
CA ILE A 535 -9.15 -35.51 8.93
C ILE A 535 -10.06 -34.92 10.00
N PRO A 536 -10.85 -33.87 9.71
CA PRO A 536 -11.85 -33.37 10.63
C PRO A 536 -12.86 -34.47 11.00
N LYS A 537 -13.17 -34.57 12.28
CA LYS A 537 -14.25 -35.49 12.75
C LYS A 537 -15.60 -34.99 12.27
N GLU A 538 -16.49 -35.90 11.98
CA GLU A 538 -17.85 -35.60 11.56
C GLU A 538 -18.56 -34.64 12.54
N GLY A 539 -19.27 -33.65 12.03
CA GLY A 539 -20.04 -32.69 12.81
C GLY A 539 -19.23 -31.60 13.49
N PHE A 540 -17.88 -31.49 13.33
CA PHE A 540 -17.10 -30.41 13.92
C PHE A 540 -16.99 -29.18 13.03
N TYR A 541 -16.97 -29.32 11.70
CA TYR A 541 -16.74 -28.24 10.78
C TYR A 541 -17.74 -28.25 9.62
N ALA A 542 -18.05 -27.05 9.13
CA ALA A 542 -18.73 -26.80 7.86
C ALA A 542 -17.79 -26.04 6.91
N THR A 543 -18.05 -26.17 5.60
CA THR A 543 -17.28 -25.46 4.56
C THR A 543 -17.72 -24.01 4.38
N GLU A 544 -18.95 -23.69 4.82
CA GLU A 544 -19.53 -22.36 4.77
C GLU A 544 -20.15 -22.02 6.12
N PRO A 545 -20.28 -20.72 6.47
CA PRO A 545 -20.99 -20.32 7.69
C PRO A 545 -22.47 -20.69 7.56
N ARG A 546 -23.00 -21.35 8.60
CA ARG A 546 -24.40 -21.74 8.71
C ARG A 546 -24.82 -21.82 10.18
N ASP A 547 -26.10 -21.99 10.43
CA ASP A 547 -26.63 -22.12 11.80
C ASP A 547 -25.88 -23.21 12.58
N GLY A 548 -25.41 -22.85 13.77
CA GLY A 548 -24.56 -23.70 14.62
C GLY A 548 -23.09 -23.78 14.23
N TYR A 549 -22.65 -23.20 13.09
CA TYR A 549 -21.28 -23.23 12.59
C TYR A 549 -20.77 -21.83 12.23
N GLY A 550 -20.68 -20.94 13.23
CA GLY A 550 -20.30 -19.53 13.03
C GLY A 550 -18.84 -19.18 13.32
N ILE A 551 -18.03 -20.12 13.85
CA ILE A 551 -16.65 -19.81 14.24
C ILE A 551 -15.71 -20.08 13.07
N ARG A 552 -15.25 -19.04 12.39
CA ARG A 552 -14.31 -19.15 11.28
C ARG A 552 -12.90 -19.47 11.78
N VAL A 553 -12.37 -20.65 11.41
CA VAL A 553 -10.98 -21.08 11.66
C VAL A 553 -10.07 -20.65 10.51
N LYS A 554 -10.59 -20.74 9.30
CA LYS A 554 -10.06 -20.22 8.04
C LYS A 554 -11.17 -20.22 6.99
N ASP A 555 -10.90 -19.74 5.79
CA ASP A 555 -11.83 -19.92 4.66
C ASP A 555 -12.10 -21.39 4.39
N GLY A 556 -13.35 -21.73 4.19
CA GLY A 556 -13.80 -23.11 3.99
C GLY A 556 -13.72 -24.00 5.24
N MET A 557 -13.54 -23.43 6.45
CA MET A 557 -13.50 -24.20 7.70
C MET A 557 -14.14 -23.42 8.84
N TYR A 558 -15.40 -23.68 9.10
CA TYR A 558 -16.23 -23.05 10.14
C TYR A 558 -16.59 -24.07 11.22
N MET A 559 -16.09 -23.84 12.44
CA MET A 559 -16.29 -24.75 13.57
C MET A 559 -17.67 -24.56 14.19
N ARG A 560 -18.24 -25.64 14.74
CA ARG A 560 -19.47 -25.59 15.54
C ARG A 560 -19.32 -24.65 16.74
N SER A 561 -20.33 -23.81 16.95
CA SER A 561 -20.23 -22.67 17.89
C SER A 561 -20.19 -23.10 19.36
N ASP A 562 -20.85 -24.22 19.72
CA ASP A 562 -20.90 -24.75 21.07
C ASP A 562 -19.58 -25.40 21.55
N PHE A 563 -18.65 -25.69 20.63
CA PHE A 563 -17.34 -26.22 21.02
C PHE A 563 -16.50 -25.20 21.77
N ARG A 564 -16.70 -23.91 21.54
CA ARG A 564 -16.04 -22.86 22.31
C ARG A 564 -16.31 -22.97 23.82
N ASP A 565 -17.54 -23.27 24.22
CA ASP A 565 -17.88 -23.47 25.62
C ASP A 565 -17.23 -24.75 26.17
N THR A 566 -17.06 -25.76 25.32
CA THR A 566 -16.32 -26.98 25.68
C THR A 566 -14.84 -26.65 25.94
N MET A 567 -14.22 -25.78 25.19
CA MET A 567 -12.84 -25.36 25.43
C MET A 567 -12.69 -24.69 26.80
N TYR A 568 -13.60 -23.78 27.19
CA TYR A 568 -13.60 -23.20 28.54
C TYR A 568 -13.82 -24.26 29.61
N ARG A 569 -14.73 -25.22 29.43
CA ARG A 569 -14.89 -26.33 30.34
C ARG A 569 -13.59 -27.17 30.49
N ARG A 570 -12.87 -27.39 29.38
CA ARG A 570 -11.57 -28.11 29.45
C ARG A 570 -10.53 -27.33 30.27
N ILE A 571 -10.51 -26.00 30.17
CA ILE A 571 -9.64 -25.17 31.03
C ILE A 571 -10.06 -25.37 32.50
N LEU A 572 -11.33 -25.28 32.82
CA LEU A 572 -11.83 -25.45 34.20
C LEU A 572 -11.56 -26.86 34.78
N GLN A 573 -11.62 -27.90 33.94
CA GLN A 573 -11.36 -29.28 34.33
C GLN A 573 -9.89 -29.65 34.42
N SER A 574 -8.99 -28.81 33.88
CA SER A 574 -7.57 -29.03 33.96
C SER A 574 -7.07 -28.87 35.41
N ALA A 575 -6.11 -29.68 35.86
CA ALA A 575 -5.57 -29.56 37.21
C ALA A 575 -4.80 -28.24 37.40
N VAL A 576 -4.89 -27.62 38.56
CA VAL A 576 -4.06 -26.51 39.04
C VAL A 576 -2.93 -27.08 39.87
N ALA A 577 -1.70 -26.62 39.65
CA ALA A 577 -0.56 -27.03 40.46
C ALA A 577 -0.72 -26.48 41.91
N PRO A 578 -0.55 -27.32 42.97
CA PRO A 578 -0.82 -26.93 44.34
C PRO A 578 0.18 -25.89 44.88
N ASN A 579 1.41 -25.88 44.38
CA ASN A 579 2.46 -24.89 44.69
C ASN A 579 2.98 -24.30 43.37
N PRO A 580 2.28 -23.31 42.80
CA PRO A 580 2.58 -22.83 41.47
C PRO A 580 3.95 -22.14 41.43
N GLY A 581 4.87 -22.77 40.68
CA GLY A 581 6.07 -22.13 40.21
C GLY A 581 5.77 -21.25 38.99
N TYR A 582 6.80 -20.80 38.30
CA TYR A 582 6.65 -20.13 37.02
C TYR A 582 6.39 -21.16 35.90
N VAL A 583 5.24 -21.10 35.29
CA VAL A 583 4.86 -21.88 34.10
C VAL A 583 4.21 -20.94 33.10
N TYR A 584 4.93 -20.60 32.02
CA TYR A 584 4.36 -19.82 30.94
C TYR A 584 3.11 -20.49 30.39
N SER A 585 1.95 -19.85 30.52
CA SER A 585 0.65 -20.45 30.20
C SER A 585 -0.17 -19.55 29.27
N ASP A 586 -0.62 -20.12 28.16
CA ASP A 586 -1.59 -19.48 27.26
C ASP A 586 -2.97 -19.42 27.92
N ASN A 587 -3.33 -20.39 28.76
CA ASN A 587 -4.61 -20.42 29.48
C ASN A 587 -4.77 -19.21 30.42
N ASP A 588 -3.68 -18.71 31.01
CA ASP A 588 -3.72 -17.49 31.82
C ASP A 588 -4.28 -16.30 31.01
N PHE A 589 -3.81 -16.13 29.80
CA PHE A 589 -4.19 -15.02 28.93
C PHE A 589 -5.54 -15.26 28.23
N ILE A 590 -5.94 -16.51 27.97
CA ILE A 590 -7.30 -16.83 27.53
C ILE A 590 -8.30 -16.35 28.57
N LEU A 591 -8.05 -16.65 29.86
CA LEU A 591 -8.91 -16.22 30.96
C LEU A 591 -8.87 -14.69 31.19
N LEU A 592 -7.69 -14.05 31.11
CA LEU A 592 -7.58 -12.59 31.18
C LEU A 592 -8.34 -11.88 30.05
N GLY A 593 -8.31 -12.40 28.82
CA GLY A 593 -9.13 -11.90 27.73
C GLY A 593 -10.61 -11.96 28.06
N LYS A 594 -11.07 -13.07 28.67
CA LYS A 594 -12.47 -13.21 29.14
C LYS A 594 -12.83 -12.26 30.27
N VAL A 595 -11.89 -11.94 31.17
CA VAL A 595 -12.09 -10.89 32.19
C VAL A 595 -12.32 -9.53 31.53
N VAL A 596 -11.52 -9.18 30.52
CA VAL A 596 -11.71 -7.93 29.78
C VAL A 596 -13.10 -7.89 29.14
N GLU A 597 -13.52 -8.96 28.47
CA GLU A 597 -14.85 -9.05 27.83
C GLU A 597 -15.98 -8.96 28.84
N ALA A 598 -15.86 -9.67 29.96
CA ALA A 598 -16.89 -9.66 31.02
C ALA A 598 -17.08 -8.29 31.67
N VAL A 599 -15.98 -7.56 31.92
CA VAL A 599 -16.00 -6.23 32.54
C VAL A 599 -16.48 -5.16 31.57
N THR A 600 -16.16 -5.30 30.26
CA THR A 600 -16.45 -4.24 29.28
C THR A 600 -17.74 -4.47 28.53
N GLY A 601 -18.23 -5.70 28.45
CA GLY A 601 -19.35 -6.12 27.58
C GLY A 601 -18.99 -6.12 26.10
N ARG A 602 -17.71 -6.02 25.74
CA ARG A 602 -17.19 -5.97 24.35
C ARG A 602 -16.21 -7.09 24.13
N ALA A 603 -16.10 -7.56 22.90
CA ALA A 603 -15.03 -8.46 22.49
C ALA A 603 -13.65 -7.78 22.68
N LEU A 604 -12.62 -8.59 22.95
CA LEU A 604 -11.27 -8.10 23.26
C LEU A 604 -10.70 -7.22 22.14
N ASP A 605 -10.86 -7.63 20.89
CA ASP A 605 -10.41 -6.91 19.71
C ASP A 605 -11.11 -5.55 19.55
N GLU A 606 -12.42 -5.50 19.76
CA GLU A 606 -13.21 -4.29 19.74
C GLU A 606 -12.80 -3.31 20.84
N TYR A 607 -12.59 -3.82 22.06
CA TYR A 607 -12.19 -2.98 23.18
C TYR A 607 -10.78 -2.41 22.98
N ALA A 608 -9.81 -3.24 22.61
CA ALA A 608 -8.43 -2.81 22.33
C ALA A 608 -8.39 -1.78 21.20
N ALA A 609 -9.12 -2.03 20.11
CA ALA A 609 -9.20 -1.12 18.99
C ALA A 609 -9.83 0.23 19.37
N ALA A 610 -10.94 0.22 20.09
CA ALA A 610 -11.63 1.45 20.51
C ALA A 610 -10.83 2.27 21.51
N THR A 611 -10.08 1.60 22.40
CA THR A 611 -9.36 2.23 23.51
C THR A 611 -7.99 2.75 23.09
N PHE A 612 -7.26 1.99 22.25
CA PHE A 612 -5.89 2.31 21.89
C PHE A 612 -5.70 2.53 20.40
N TYR A 613 -6.02 1.54 19.54
CA TYR A 613 -5.56 1.57 18.16
C TYR A 613 -6.17 2.73 17.37
N ARG A 614 -7.49 2.87 17.39
CA ARG A 614 -8.18 3.98 16.70
C ARG A 614 -7.80 5.35 17.25
N PRO A 615 -7.84 5.59 18.59
CA PRO A 615 -7.44 6.89 19.14
C PRO A 615 -5.98 7.26 18.92
N MET A 616 -5.08 6.27 18.78
CA MET A 616 -3.70 6.48 18.37
C MET A 616 -3.53 6.61 16.86
N GLY A 617 -4.57 6.33 16.08
CA GLY A 617 -4.50 6.32 14.64
C GLY A 617 -3.69 5.15 14.05
N LEU A 618 -3.54 4.07 14.81
CA LEU A 618 -2.90 2.85 14.32
C LEU A 618 -3.88 2.09 13.42
N VAL A 619 -3.42 1.74 12.24
CA VAL A 619 -4.28 1.11 11.23
C VAL A 619 -4.06 -0.39 11.10
N SER A 620 -2.86 -0.86 11.42
CA SER A 620 -2.49 -2.25 11.19
C SER A 620 -2.88 -3.22 12.31
N PRO A 621 -2.92 -2.84 13.63
CA PRO A 621 -3.31 -3.78 14.67
C PRO A 621 -4.74 -4.30 14.43
N SER A 622 -4.85 -5.59 14.14
CA SER A 622 -6.12 -6.21 13.75
C SER A 622 -6.11 -7.69 14.09
N PHE A 623 -7.21 -8.18 14.64
CA PHE A 623 -7.52 -9.60 14.63
C PHE A 623 -8.23 -9.92 13.31
N ASN A 624 -8.10 -11.16 12.81
CA ASN A 624 -8.66 -11.57 11.51
C ASN A 624 -8.36 -10.57 10.36
N PRO A 625 -7.09 -10.28 10.05
CA PRO A 625 -6.71 -9.20 9.14
C PRO A 625 -7.25 -9.35 7.73
N VAL A 626 -7.63 -10.56 7.29
CA VAL A 626 -8.24 -10.81 5.96
C VAL A 626 -9.55 -10.04 5.75
N ASP A 627 -10.24 -9.66 6.82
CA ASP A 627 -11.48 -8.89 6.74
C ASP A 627 -11.21 -7.40 6.46
N ARG A 628 -9.97 -6.96 6.62
CA ARG A 628 -9.58 -5.54 6.56
C ARG A 628 -8.47 -5.26 5.55
N PHE A 629 -7.59 -6.23 5.29
CA PHE A 629 -6.41 -6.08 4.44
C PHE A 629 -6.40 -7.11 3.32
N PRO A 630 -5.92 -6.74 2.13
CA PRO A 630 -5.68 -7.73 1.10
C PRO A 630 -4.60 -8.73 1.57
N VAL A 631 -4.83 -10.01 1.30
CA VAL A 631 -3.94 -11.11 1.71
C VAL A 631 -2.49 -10.87 1.29
N ARG A 632 -2.26 -10.17 0.17
CA ARG A 632 -0.90 -9.83 -0.31
C ARG A 632 -0.09 -8.95 0.65
N GLN A 633 -0.73 -8.25 1.60
CA GLN A 633 -0.06 -7.43 2.62
C GLN A 633 0.28 -8.21 3.89
N ILE A 634 -0.17 -9.44 4.00
CA ILE A 634 0.00 -10.27 5.18
C ILE A 634 1.06 -11.33 4.89
N ALA A 635 2.04 -11.48 5.76
CA ALA A 635 3.02 -12.55 5.64
C ALA A 635 2.37 -13.90 6.01
N PRO A 636 2.49 -14.94 5.14
CA PRO A 636 2.01 -16.27 5.49
C PRO A 636 2.83 -16.88 6.63
N THR A 637 2.21 -17.76 7.39
CA THR A 637 2.86 -18.51 8.44
C THR A 637 3.15 -19.96 7.99
N GLU A 638 2.70 -20.97 8.68
CA GLU A 638 3.03 -22.37 8.43
C GLU A 638 2.19 -23.00 7.31
N ALA A 639 2.79 -23.85 6.49
CA ALA A 639 2.08 -24.81 5.65
C ALA A 639 1.68 -26.01 6.51
N GLU A 640 0.59 -25.87 7.24
CA GLU A 640 0.15 -26.79 8.27
C GLU A 640 -0.34 -28.12 7.68
N THR A 641 0.18 -29.22 8.16
CA THR A 641 -0.09 -30.55 7.59
C THR A 641 -1.16 -31.33 8.35
N LEU A 642 -1.37 -31.03 9.64
CA LEU A 642 -2.23 -31.84 10.50
C LEU A 642 -3.61 -31.22 10.71
N PHE A 643 -3.70 -30.00 11.25
CA PHE A 643 -4.99 -29.42 11.67
C PHE A 643 -5.75 -28.78 10.49
N ARG A 644 -5.22 -27.70 9.90
CA ARG A 644 -5.90 -27.00 8.81
C ARG A 644 -5.54 -27.51 7.42
N ARG A 645 -4.48 -28.29 7.30
CA ARG A 645 -3.97 -28.95 6.08
C ARG A 645 -3.85 -27.99 4.89
N SER A 646 -3.34 -26.80 5.16
CA SER A 646 -3.18 -25.72 4.16
C SER A 646 -2.15 -24.71 4.64
N LEU A 647 -1.68 -23.85 3.72
CA LEU A 647 -0.93 -22.67 4.10
C LEU A 647 -1.81 -21.76 4.95
N VAL A 648 -1.34 -21.43 6.15
CA VAL A 648 -2.01 -20.48 7.04
C VAL A 648 -1.59 -19.06 6.62
N HIS A 649 -2.50 -18.37 5.96
CA HIS A 649 -2.25 -17.05 5.38
C HIS A 649 -3.39 -16.09 5.71
N GLY A 650 -3.11 -15.08 6.56
CA GLY A 650 -4.09 -14.11 7.03
C GLY A 650 -5.00 -14.61 8.15
N TYR A 651 -4.76 -15.80 8.66
CA TYR A 651 -5.39 -16.38 9.84
C TYR A 651 -4.35 -16.64 10.92
N VAL A 652 -4.75 -16.58 12.20
CA VAL A 652 -3.85 -16.79 13.33
C VAL A 652 -3.16 -18.16 13.26
N HIS A 653 -1.85 -18.17 13.46
CA HIS A 653 -1.05 -19.40 13.46
C HIS A 653 -1.47 -20.35 14.61
N ASP A 654 -1.66 -19.79 15.83
CA ASP A 654 -2.01 -20.57 17.00
C ASP A 654 -3.33 -21.33 16.82
N PRO A 655 -3.34 -22.69 16.91
CA PRO A 655 -4.56 -23.48 16.72
C PRO A 655 -5.64 -23.23 17.78
N GLY A 656 -5.25 -22.90 19.03
CA GLY A 656 -6.19 -22.59 20.11
C GLY A 656 -6.91 -21.27 19.81
N ALA A 657 -6.16 -20.22 19.46
CA ALA A 657 -6.74 -18.94 19.07
C ALA A 657 -7.62 -19.06 17.83
N ALA A 658 -7.23 -19.88 16.83
CA ALA A 658 -8.07 -20.14 15.65
C ALA A 658 -9.43 -20.73 16.02
N LEU A 659 -9.47 -21.66 16.98
CA LEU A 659 -10.74 -22.25 17.48
C LEU A 659 -11.57 -21.26 18.31
N PHE A 660 -10.97 -20.18 18.82
CA PHE A 660 -11.68 -19.04 19.38
C PHE A 660 -12.17 -18.03 18.31
N GLY A 661 -12.02 -18.34 17.02
CA GLY A 661 -12.41 -17.47 15.90
C GLY A 661 -11.38 -16.40 15.58
N GLY A 662 -10.12 -16.62 15.93
CA GLY A 662 -9.00 -15.70 15.67
C GLY A 662 -8.82 -14.62 16.72
N VAL A 663 -9.75 -14.46 17.67
CA VAL A 663 -9.67 -13.46 18.76
C VAL A 663 -9.49 -14.18 20.08
N ALA A 664 -8.28 -14.13 20.63
CA ALA A 664 -7.98 -14.74 21.93
C ALA A 664 -6.95 -13.88 22.71
N GLY A 665 -7.01 -13.95 24.03
CA GLY A 665 -6.14 -13.13 24.90
C GLY A 665 -4.64 -13.45 24.78
N HIS A 666 -4.28 -14.64 24.29
CA HIS A 666 -2.90 -15.13 24.22
C HIS A 666 -2.28 -14.98 22.82
N ALA A 667 -3.06 -14.89 21.75
CA ALA A 667 -2.63 -14.79 20.34
C ALA A 667 -3.78 -14.29 19.45
N GLY A 668 -3.48 -13.92 18.20
CA GLY A 668 -4.47 -13.54 17.18
C GLY A 668 -4.31 -12.12 16.63
N LEU A 669 -3.51 -11.28 17.27
CA LEU A 669 -3.21 -9.95 16.76
C LEU A 669 -2.25 -10.03 15.57
N PHE A 670 -2.54 -9.29 14.52
CA PHE A 670 -1.63 -8.99 13.40
C PHE A 670 -1.30 -7.50 13.42
N SER A 671 -0.08 -7.15 13.01
CA SER A 671 0.33 -5.74 12.92
C SER A 671 1.58 -5.54 12.07
N SER A 672 1.87 -4.28 11.73
CA SER A 672 3.14 -3.82 11.18
C SER A 672 4.14 -3.45 12.28
N ALA A 673 5.41 -3.36 11.93
CA ALA A 673 6.46 -2.97 12.88
C ALA A 673 6.26 -1.54 13.40
N HIS A 674 5.80 -0.62 12.56
CA HIS A 674 5.56 0.78 12.94
C HIS A 674 4.49 0.91 14.03
N ASP A 675 3.35 0.24 13.87
CA ASP A 675 2.25 0.40 14.81
C ASP A 675 2.54 -0.29 16.17
N ILE A 676 3.26 -1.41 16.14
CA ILE A 676 3.78 -2.02 17.39
C ILE A 676 4.78 -1.09 18.06
N ALA A 677 5.69 -0.46 17.31
CA ALA A 677 6.64 0.49 17.88
C ALA A 677 5.93 1.70 18.52
N ALA A 678 4.83 2.17 17.93
CA ALA A 678 4.02 3.25 18.50
C ALA A 678 3.37 2.86 19.84
N LEU A 679 2.84 1.64 19.96
CA LEU A 679 2.32 1.12 21.22
C LEU A 679 3.44 1.02 22.29
N MET A 680 4.61 0.51 21.89
CA MET A 680 5.75 0.40 22.80
C MET A 680 6.31 1.78 23.20
N GLN A 681 6.30 2.75 22.29
CA GLN A 681 6.72 4.14 22.57
C GLN A 681 5.74 4.83 23.53
N MET A 682 4.45 4.60 23.39
CA MET A 682 3.44 5.10 24.33
C MET A 682 3.71 4.59 25.74
N LEU A 683 4.03 3.30 25.88
CA LEU A 683 4.41 2.71 27.17
C LEU A 683 5.75 3.25 27.67
N LEU A 684 6.76 3.40 26.80
CA LEU A 684 8.06 3.98 27.12
C LEU A 684 7.90 5.41 27.68
N ASN A 685 6.99 6.18 27.12
CA ASN A 685 6.61 7.52 27.54
C ASN A 685 5.60 7.52 28.71
N LYS A 686 5.53 6.44 29.46
CA LYS A 686 4.67 6.31 30.65
C LYS A 686 3.19 6.62 30.38
N GLY A 687 2.68 6.05 29.30
CA GLY A 687 1.26 6.10 28.93
C GLY A 687 0.85 7.30 28.07
N GLU A 688 1.81 8.07 27.57
CA GLU A 688 1.55 9.23 26.70
C GLU A 688 2.21 9.08 25.33
N LEU A 689 1.55 9.53 24.29
CA LEU A 689 2.14 9.64 22.96
C LEU A 689 1.63 10.90 22.25
N ASN A 690 2.57 11.71 21.75
CA ASN A 690 2.30 12.95 21.00
C ASN A 690 1.27 13.87 21.70
N GLY A 691 1.45 14.07 23.02
CA GLY A 691 0.62 14.97 23.82
C GLY A 691 -0.72 14.41 24.27
N ARG A 692 -1.05 13.15 23.91
CA ARG A 692 -2.25 12.47 24.36
C ARG A 692 -1.95 11.36 25.36
N ARG A 693 -2.63 11.39 26.51
CA ARG A 693 -2.50 10.36 27.54
C ARG A 693 -3.53 9.25 27.36
N TYR A 694 -3.05 8.02 27.42
CA TYR A 694 -3.84 6.79 27.28
C TYR A 694 -3.93 6.01 28.59
N LEU A 695 -2.84 6.05 29.37
CA LEU A 695 -2.68 5.40 30.67
C LEU A 695 -2.02 6.36 31.64
N SER A 696 -2.23 6.19 32.94
CA SER A 696 -1.44 6.89 33.93
C SER A 696 -0.01 6.36 33.98
N ASP A 697 0.94 7.22 34.37
CA ASP A 697 2.34 6.86 34.54
C ASP A 697 2.51 5.80 35.62
N THR A 698 1.78 5.93 36.74
CA THR A 698 1.78 4.96 37.84
C THR A 698 1.33 3.57 37.42
N THR A 699 0.32 3.47 36.54
CA THR A 699 -0.13 2.18 35.97
C THR A 699 0.96 1.57 35.11
N VAL A 700 1.59 2.35 34.22
CA VAL A 700 2.68 1.85 33.39
C VAL A 700 3.86 1.39 34.23
N ASP A 701 4.30 2.20 35.20
CA ASP A 701 5.40 1.84 36.11
C ASP A 701 5.10 0.56 36.91
N LEU A 702 3.86 0.43 37.40
CA LEU A 702 3.43 -0.78 38.09
C LEU A 702 3.51 -2.03 37.19
N PHE A 703 2.96 -1.98 35.97
CA PHE A 703 2.88 -3.18 35.14
C PHE A 703 4.23 -3.58 34.54
N THR A 704 5.11 -2.63 34.28
CA THR A 704 6.42 -2.89 33.67
C THR A 704 7.53 -3.20 34.67
N ALA A 705 7.29 -3.06 36.00
CA ALA A 705 8.22 -3.45 37.07
C ALA A 705 8.35 -4.99 37.19
N TYR A 706 9.40 -5.48 37.87
CA TYR A 706 9.49 -6.89 38.28
C TYR A 706 8.48 -7.19 39.38
N HIS A 707 7.67 -8.24 39.18
CA HIS A 707 6.62 -8.67 40.14
C HIS A 707 6.81 -10.08 40.69
N SER A 708 7.72 -10.84 40.13
CA SER A 708 8.01 -12.22 40.57
C SER A 708 9.36 -12.31 41.24
N SER A 709 9.45 -13.03 42.37
CA SER A 709 10.71 -13.38 43.01
C SER A 709 11.44 -14.52 42.30
N ILE A 710 10.68 -15.40 41.64
CA ILE A 710 11.18 -16.64 41.04
C ILE A 710 11.32 -16.60 39.52
N SER A 711 10.86 -15.52 38.87
CA SER A 711 10.98 -15.32 37.43
C SER A 711 11.29 -13.87 37.06
N ARG A 712 11.57 -13.62 35.79
CA ARG A 712 11.82 -12.29 35.26
C ARG A 712 10.55 -11.47 34.92
N ARG A 713 9.36 -11.93 35.31
CA ARG A 713 8.09 -11.34 34.83
C ARG A 713 7.72 -10.02 35.51
N GLY A 714 7.26 -9.06 34.72
CA GLY A 714 6.34 -8.00 35.12
C GLY A 714 4.89 -8.45 34.96
N LEU A 715 3.93 -7.54 35.20
CA LEU A 715 2.50 -7.86 35.01
C LEU A 715 2.15 -7.89 33.52
N GLY A 716 2.14 -9.08 32.96
CA GLY A 716 1.91 -9.32 31.53
C GLY A 716 3.17 -9.19 30.65
N PHE A 717 4.15 -8.42 31.08
CA PHE A 717 5.39 -8.19 30.34
C PHE A 717 6.47 -9.20 30.66
N ASP A 718 7.30 -9.49 29.68
CA ASP A 718 8.58 -10.15 29.84
C ASP A 718 9.67 -9.10 30.07
N LYS A 719 10.74 -9.48 30.78
CA LYS A 719 11.83 -8.59 31.19
C LYS A 719 13.18 -9.27 31.00
N PRO A 720 14.31 -8.56 31.07
CA PRO A 720 15.62 -9.18 31.17
C PRO A 720 15.71 -10.16 32.34
N GLU A 721 16.56 -11.16 32.21
CA GLU A 721 16.88 -12.01 33.38
C GLU A 721 17.53 -11.16 34.48
N LYS A 722 17.27 -11.48 35.73
CA LYS A 722 17.80 -10.71 36.90
C LYS A 722 19.31 -10.74 36.99
N ASP A 723 19.92 -11.82 36.51
CA ASP A 723 21.38 -12.03 36.44
C ASP A 723 21.93 -11.83 35.00
N ASN A 724 21.23 -11.05 34.14
CA ASN A 724 21.48 -10.91 32.70
C ASN A 724 22.95 -10.59 32.36
N ALA A 725 23.60 -9.79 33.17
CA ALA A 725 25.00 -9.37 32.93
C ALA A 725 26.04 -10.51 33.08
N THR A 726 25.68 -11.59 33.78
CA THR A 726 26.60 -12.69 34.09
C THR A 726 26.19 -14.02 33.45
N ARG A 727 25.02 -14.09 32.85
CA ARG A 727 24.54 -15.31 32.21
C ARG A 727 25.29 -15.63 30.92
N LYS A 728 25.43 -16.92 30.64
CA LYS A 728 25.96 -17.41 29.37
C LYS A 728 25.04 -17.02 28.21
N ASP A 729 23.71 -17.10 28.41
CA ASP A 729 22.69 -16.81 27.40
C ASP A 729 21.79 -15.66 27.92
N PRO A 730 22.23 -14.38 27.74
CA PRO A 730 21.48 -13.22 28.20
C PRO A 730 20.17 -13.05 27.44
N TYR A 731 19.11 -12.56 28.13
CA TYR A 731 17.80 -12.39 27.56
C TYR A 731 17.20 -10.99 27.93
N PRO A 732 16.63 -10.26 26.98
CA PRO A 732 16.51 -10.54 25.53
C PRO A 732 17.86 -10.37 24.79
N THR A 733 18.79 -9.63 25.35
CA THR A 733 20.15 -9.41 24.89
C THR A 733 21.01 -8.91 26.03
N LEU A 734 22.36 -8.97 25.93
CA LEU A 734 23.29 -8.62 27.01
C LEU A 734 23.16 -7.18 27.49
N SER A 735 23.02 -6.24 26.54
CA SER A 735 23.01 -4.79 26.83
C SER A 735 21.66 -4.25 27.31
N ALA A 736 20.59 -5.06 27.31
CA ALA A 736 19.27 -4.65 27.79
C ALA A 736 19.31 -4.27 29.28
N SER A 737 18.80 -3.07 29.62
CA SER A 737 18.77 -2.60 31.00
C SER A 737 17.73 -3.38 31.82
N PRO A 738 17.85 -3.43 33.17
CA PRO A 738 16.82 -4.02 34.02
C PRO A 738 15.44 -3.37 33.90
N LEU A 739 15.36 -2.15 33.35
CA LEU A 739 14.10 -1.45 33.10
C LEU A 739 13.41 -1.91 31.82
N THR A 740 14.13 -2.60 30.92
CA THR A 740 13.58 -3.12 29.67
C THR A 740 12.37 -4.01 29.91
N PHE A 741 11.34 -3.83 29.10
CA PHE A 741 10.12 -4.66 29.10
C PHE A 741 9.64 -4.92 27.67
N GLY A 742 8.95 -6.03 27.45
CA GLY A 742 8.46 -6.40 26.12
C GLY A 742 7.94 -7.82 26.09
N HIS A 743 7.95 -8.42 24.92
CA HIS A 743 7.60 -9.84 24.71
C HIS A 743 8.13 -10.37 23.40
N THR A 744 8.27 -11.70 23.33
CA THR A 744 8.57 -12.42 22.08
C THR A 744 7.34 -13.19 21.59
N GLY A 745 7.25 -13.42 20.28
CA GLY A 745 6.21 -14.24 19.65
C GLY A 745 6.76 -15.51 19.02
N PHE A 746 5.94 -16.56 19.01
CA PHE A 746 6.30 -17.86 18.45
C PHE A 746 6.62 -17.80 16.97
N THR A 747 5.92 -16.99 16.22
CA THR A 747 6.10 -16.76 14.77
C THR A 747 7.44 -16.11 14.40
N GLY A 748 8.23 -15.68 15.40
CA GLY A 748 9.54 -15.05 15.21
C GLY A 748 9.53 -13.54 15.45
N THR A 749 8.47 -13.02 16.02
CA THR A 749 8.28 -11.60 16.36
C THR A 749 8.84 -11.25 17.74
N CYS A 750 9.19 -9.99 17.96
CA CYS A 750 9.40 -9.43 19.30
C CYS A 750 9.25 -7.90 19.29
N ALA A 751 8.90 -7.36 20.46
CA ALA A 751 8.86 -5.92 20.73
C ALA A 751 9.41 -5.65 22.11
N TRP A 752 10.35 -4.70 22.22
CA TRP A 752 11.03 -4.32 23.44
C TRP A 752 11.12 -2.80 23.57
N ALA A 753 10.94 -2.31 24.79
CA ALA A 753 11.18 -0.92 25.15
C ALA A 753 12.16 -0.87 26.33
N ASP A 754 13.18 -0.03 26.24
CA ASP A 754 14.18 0.20 27.29
C ASP A 754 14.14 1.65 27.75
N PRO A 755 13.51 1.93 28.91
CA PRO A 755 13.43 3.30 29.46
C PRO A 755 14.79 3.94 29.78
N LYS A 756 15.83 3.16 30.08
CA LYS A 756 17.15 3.69 30.37
C LYS A 756 17.83 4.29 29.13
N GLU A 757 17.63 3.66 27.98
CA GLU A 757 18.27 4.06 26.72
C GLU A 757 17.31 4.84 25.82
N ASP A 758 16.07 5.10 26.26
CA ASP A 758 14.99 5.70 25.46
C ASP A 758 14.86 5.01 24.09
N LEU A 759 14.78 3.67 24.13
CA LEU A 759 14.89 2.79 22.96
C LEU A 759 13.64 1.93 22.81
N VAL A 760 13.10 1.89 21.61
CA VAL A 760 12.13 0.88 21.16
C VAL A 760 12.76 0.05 20.05
N PHE A 761 12.69 -1.26 20.19
CA PHE A 761 13.16 -2.25 19.23
C PHE A 761 12.04 -3.20 18.85
N VAL A 762 11.75 -3.31 17.55
CA VAL A 762 10.77 -4.26 17.00
C VAL A 762 11.43 -5.08 15.91
N PHE A 763 11.29 -6.39 16.00
CA PHE A 763 11.68 -7.35 14.98
C PHE A 763 10.50 -8.24 14.64
N LEU A 764 10.07 -8.26 13.38
CA LEU A 764 8.98 -9.09 12.90
C LEU A 764 9.48 -10.03 11.80
N SER A 765 9.13 -11.31 11.90
CA SER A 765 9.42 -12.31 10.87
C SER A 765 8.32 -13.37 10.82
N ASN A 766 8.28 -14.12 9.75
CA ASN A 766 7.43 -15.30 9.62
C ASN A 766 8.28 -16.60 9.61
N ARG A 767 9.16 -16.75 10.61
CA ARG A 767 10.11 -17.88 10.70
C ARG A 767 9.45 -19.27 10.62
N VAL A 768 8.18 -19.35 10.99
CA VAL A 768 7.43 -20.60 10.96
C VAL A 768 7.05 -21.03 9.54
N HIS A 769 7.23 -20.17 8.54
CA HIS A 769 7.02 -20.53 7.14
C HIS A 769 8.23 -21.30 6.58
N PRO A 770 8.01 -22.46 5.86
CA PRO A 770 6.72 -23.14 5.72
C PRO A 770 6.48 -24.24 6.77
N ASP A 771 7.47 -24.62 7.56
CA ASP A 771 7.54 -25.91 8.31
C ASP A 771 7.76 -25.75 9.83
N GLY A 772 7.54 -24.58 10.38
CA GLY A 772 7.71 -24.33 11.82
C GLY A 772 9.17 -24.31 12.30
N SER A 773 10.14 -24.12 11.41
CA SER A 773 11.58 -24.19 11.70
C SER A 773 12.00 -23.35 12.92
N ASN A 774 12.88 -23.90 13.76
CA ASN A 774 13.46 -23.23 14.93
C ASN A 774 14.84 -22.59 14.63
N ARG A 775 15.25 -22.48 13.35
CA ARG A 775 16.58 -21.99 12.97
C ARG A 775 16.83 -20.56 13.45
N LEU A 776 15.87 -19.66 13.31
CA LEU A 776 15.95 -18.28 13.79
C LEU A 776 16.27 -18.22 15.29
N LEU A 777 15.66 -19.11 16.10
CA LEU A 777 15.89 -19.16 17.53
C LEU A 777 17.29 -19.71 17.84
N ARG A 778 17.72 -20.80 17.18
CA ARG A 778 19.05 -21.40 17.36
C ARG A 778 20.19 -20.46 16.96
N MET A 779 19.95 -19.58 15.99
CA MET A 779 20.92 -18.57 15.56
C MET A 779 20.88 -17.30 16.43
N ASN A 780 20.00 -17.21 17.39
CA ASN A 780 19.81 -16.01 18.25
C ASN A 780 19.62 -14.71 17.46
N VAL A 781 19.00 -14.77 16.27
CA VAL A 781 18.91 -13.64 15.32
C VAL A 781 18.35 -12.38 15.98
N ARG A 782 17.24 -12.51 16.75
CA ARG A 782 16.60 -11.38 17.43
C ARG A 782 17.53 -10.72 18.45
N SER A 783 18.18 -11.54 19.28
CA SER A 783 19.10 -11.06 20.32
C SER A 783 20.35 -10.41 19.71
N ASN A 784 20.91 -10.99 18.64
CA ASN A 784 22.10 -10.46 17.98
C ASN A 784 21.81 -9.10 17.30
N ILE A 785 20.65 -8.96 16.61
CA ILE A 785 20.24 -7.69 16.00
C ILE A 785 19.97 -6.65 17.09
N HIS A 786 19.29 -7.02 18.19
CA HIS A 786 19.02 -6.14 19.30
C HIS A 786 20.31 -5.66 19.97
N GLU A 787 21.30 -6.54 20.16
CA GLU A 787 22.61 -6.19 20.70
C GLU A 787 23.36 -5.22 19.77
N ALA A 788 23.31 -5.44 18.45
CA ALA A 788 23.92 -4.55 17.49
C ALA A 788 23.34 -3.12 17.53
N VAL A 789 22.07 -2.98 17.90
CA VAL A 789 21.44 -1.66 18.13
C VAL A 789 22.10 -0.96 19.30
N TYR A 790 22.23 -1.62 20.45
CA TYR A 790 22.89 -1.02 21.64
C TYR A 790 24.34 -0.63 21.37
N GLN A 791 25.09 -1.48 20.68
CA GLN A 791 26.48 -1.21 20.31
C GLN A 791 26.60 0.02 19.42
N ALA A 792 25.75 0.13 18.40
CA ALA A 792 25.75 1.28 17.49
C ALA A 792 25.35 2.60 18.19
N LEU A 793 24.42 2.57 19.16
CA LEU A 793 24.05 3.75 19.93
C LEU A 793 25.18 4.23 20.84
N ARG A 794 25.96 3.31 21.46
CA ARG A 794 27.10 3.63 22.32
C ARG A 794 28.33 4.17 21.58
N MET A 795 28.51 3.80 20.31
CA MET A 795 29.61 4.28 19.46
C MET A 795 29.42 5.71 18.93
N ARG A 796 28.25 6.33 19.15
CA ARG A 796 28.00 7.70 18.73
C ARG A 796 28.56 8.68 19.75
N PRO A 797 29.46 9.63 19.37
CA PRO A 797 29.78 10.74 20.25
C PRO A 797 28.50 11.51 20.58
N ALA A 798 28.29 11.84 21.86
CA ALA A 798 27.21 12.73 22.28
C ALA A 798 27.30 14.04 21.50
N ARG A 799 26.34 14.28 20.59
CA ARG A 799 26.18 15.56 19.89
C ARG A 799 25.28 16.45 20.70
#